data_920f6efcf60797a28bdf33967860ca3a
#
_entry.id   920f6efcf60797a28bdf33967860ca3a
#
_cell.length_a   1.000
_cell.length_b   1.000
_cell.length_c   1.000
_cell.angle_alpha   90.00
_cell.angle_beta   90.00
_cell.angle_gamma   90.00
#
_symmetry.space_group_name_H-M   'P 1'
#
loop_
_entity.id
_entity.type
_entity.pdbx_description
1 polymer ?
#
loop_
_entity_poly.entity_id
_entity_poly.type
_entity_poly.pdbx_seq_one_letter_code
_entity_poly.pdbx_strand_id
1 'polypeptide(L)'
;MRIERLPFRVLLPAVLFAAIVLAINSHWFRVPLVESSDWAANSIQVYHAKMFREMLGNYSRWYFHHPGPVFFYLLAAGESLFGDWVHVVPAPMNAHLVMLVLVNTALLFGSIEIFARHCPGPLFRPLALAAAVLAIYNVNLAHPSSALVSLWMPHVALFPFLFFASACASVAAGRVRHLPLLALGAMTMVHLHVAQILFAGVLSLAACLAALVGVLRAPAGRRVFRQHAPAFALSVGMVALFLLPMVLELVLHKPNNLDYVRAYLQLYPDPHQGIVVASRYLLSFLTFSGDADSRVYAPASELLAQAAHTPHVAIYWALFAAGLGASVAMAVRHPKLLSRFVWVVLAEGVVIVALFLYWADRITGDMYKFNGFFIYSIHLLGLFLIAGTMSAWQADRQPHWGRWGRLVWAIPFLSMVAVAGEFRNQDTGTPAIQKMSDEMRSQSTYELLFQHDDWPTAVGVANQFVRRGQAFCVTGDWGFMFGYEYVCQPSMTPRKVVITGTKWFELGRQPLKLPAVIEPDELSARMEGFYAPEHSHEGNYCWSGRTGSLFFSLEGDNPAAEYRVTVTGSVLPYRPVEVSINGHRLGVMDGIWKSSISFVTGRDKLRFGDINQMKFHTAESGPTAVDARDVGFSLISVRIEGVGRQ
;
A
#
# COMPACT_ATOMS: atom_id res chain seq x y z
N MET A 1 -18.32 32.63 14.27
CA MET A 1 -17.60 31.44 14.72
C MET A 1 -16.25 31.90 15.27
N ARG A 2 -16.07 32.01 16.60
CA ARG A 2 -14.72 32.23 17.14
C ARG A 2 -13.95 30.94 16.89
N ILE A 3 -13.04 30.96 15.93
CA ILE A 3 -12.01 29.93 15.78
C ILE A 3 -11.27 29.98 17.14
N GLU A 4 -11.58 29.03 18.04
CA GLU A 4 -10.79 28.86 19.26
C GLU A 4 -9.36 28.66 18.76
N ARG A 5 -8.51 29.67 18.96
CA ARG A 5 -7.08 29.60 18.59
C ARG A 5 -6.54 28.32 19.18
N LEU A 6 -5.95 27.48 18.34
CA LEU A 6 -5.23 26.28 18.83
C LEU A 6 -4.30 26.81 19.94
N PRO A 7 -4.47 26.39 21.19
CA PRO A 7 -3.67 26.95 22.25
C PRO A 7 -2.20 26.62 21.97
N PHE A 8 -1.32 27.60 22.12
CA PHE A 8 0.15 27.43 21.97
C PHE A 8 0.65 26.18 22.69
N ARG A 9 -0.05 25.75 23.74
CA ARG A 9 0.18 24.51 24.51
C ARG A 9 0.02 23.20 23.72
N VAL A 10 -0.61 23.22 22.55
CA VAL A 10 -0.75 22.04 21.67
C VAL A 10 0.19 22.15 20.48
N LEU A 11 0.28 23.35 19.90
CA LEU A 11 1.10 23.58 18.72
C LEU A 11 2.59 23.35 19.00
N LEU A 12 3.12 23.86 20.11
CA LEU A 12 4.53 23.72 20.44
C LEU A 12 4.96 22.25 20.60
N PRO A 13 4.25 21.38 21.38
CA PRO A 13 4.58 19.97 21.46
C PRO A 13 4.45 19.24 20.10
N ALA A 14 3.48 19.59 19.25
CA ALA A 14 3.33 18.99 17.94
C ALA A 14 4.51 19.34 17.02
N VAL A 15 4.90 20.60 17.00
CA VAL A 15 6.08 21.05 16.23
C VAL A 15 7.36 20.38 16.75
N LEU A 16 7.52 20.29 18.07
CA LEU A 16 8.69 19.61 18.66
C LEU A 16 8.71 18.12 18.32
N PHE A 17 7.58 17.44 18.37
CA PHE A 17 7.45 16.03 17.99
C PHE A 17 7.86 15.82 16.52
N ALA A 18 7.26 16.59 15.58
CA ALA A 18 7.62 16.54 14.18
C ALA A 18 9.11 16.85 13.94
N ALA A 19 9.63 17.89 14.61
CA ALA A 19 11.04 18.28 14.50
C ALA A 19 11.99 17.17 14.96
N ILE A 20 11.68 16.46 16.04
CA ILE A 20 12.48 15.32 16.51
C ILE A 20 12.45 14.18 15.47
N VAL A 21 11.27 13.82 14.95
CA VAL A 21 11.17 12.77 13.90
C VAL A 21 11.95 13.16 12.65
N LEU A 22 11.85 14.41 12.20
CA LEU A 22 12.60 14.92 11.05
C LEU A 22 14.11 14.96 11.33
N ALA A 23 14.54 15.30 12.55
CA ALA A 23 15.94 15.29 12.95
C ALA A 23 16.53 13.86 12.95
N ILE A 24 15.78 12.88 13.45
CA ILE A 24 16.14 11.45 13.38
C ILE A 24 16.33 11.01 11.91
N ASN A 25 15.52 11.55 11.01
CA ASN A 25 15.51 11.26 9.58
C ASN A 25 16.19 12.37 8.74
N SER A 26 17.18 13.07 9.30
CA SER A 26 17.84 14.21 8.66
C SER A 26 18.52 13.89 7.32
N HIS A 27 18.77 12.61 7.04
CA HIS A 27 19.27 12.16 5.73
C HIS A 27 18.29 12.49 4.59
N TRP A 28 16.98 12.62 4.84
CA TRP A 28 16.00 13.02 3.83
C TRP A 28 16.25 14.41 3.23
N PHE A 29 16.97 15.28 3.92
CA PHE A 29 17.32 16.62 3.45
C PHE A 29 18.64 16.65 2.64
N ARG A 30 19.31 15.51 2.47
CA ARG A 30 20.63 15.44 1.84
C ARG A 30 20.76 14.36 0.78
N VAL A 31 20.11 13.22 0.98
CA VAL A 31 20.24 12.04 0.12
C VAL A 31 18.97 11.89 -0.70
N PRO A 32 19.04 11.96 -2.04
CA PRO A 32 17.88 11.73 -2.89
C PRO A 32 17.43 10.27 -2.77
N LEU A 33 16.16 10.07 -2.47
CA LEU A 33 15.52 8.77 -2.48
C LEU A 33 14.79 8.59 -3.81
N VAL A 34 15.03 7.45 -4.46
CA VAL A 34 14.40 7.10 -5.74
C VAL A 34 13.41 5.98 -5.52
N GLU A 35 12.18 6.20 -5.93
CA GLU A 35 11.07 5.29 -5.72
C GLU A 35 11.15 4.07 -6.64
N SER A 36 10.70 2.93 -6.11
CA SER A 36 10.41 1.68 -6.82
C SER A 36 9.09 1.11 -6.33
N SER A 37 8.58 0.04 -6.95
CA SER A 37 7.40 -0.68 -6.47
C SER A 37 6.18 0.23 -6.27
N ASP A 38 5.36 -0.06 -5.26
CA ASP A 38 4.15 0.71 -4.91
C ASP A 38 4.42 2.21 -4.73
N TRP A 39 5.59 2.57 -4.21
CA TRP A 39 5.95 3.99 -4.02
C TRP A 39 6.11 4.72 -5.34
N ALA A 40 6.69 4.06 -6.35
CA ALA A 40 6.84 4.64 -7.68
C ALA A 40 5.49 4.75 -8.40
N ALA A 41 4.63 3.71 -8.30
CA ALA A 41 3.28 3.75 -8.86
C ALA A 41 2.46 4.89 -8.23
N ASN A 42 2.50 5.00 -6.90
CA ASN A 42 1.84 6.10 -6.19
C ASN A 42 2.43 7.47 -6.55
N SER A 43 3.74 7.54 -6.80
CA SER A 43 4.42 8.77 -7.17
C SER A 43 4.02 9.29 -8.55
N ILE A 44 3.66 8.41 -9.49
CA ILE A 44 3.02 8.78 -10.77
C ILE A 44 1.67 9.44 -10.48
N GLN A 45 0.84 8.84 -9.62
CA GLN A 45 -0.45 9.43 -9.24
C GLN A 45 -0.30 10.76 -8.48
N VAL A 46 0.74 10.91 -7.64
CA VAL A 46 1.08 12.21 -7.01
C VAL A 46 1.43 13.26 -8.07
N TYR A 47 2.17 12.88 -9.09
CA TYR A 47 2.48 13.80 -10.21
C TYR A 47 1.21 14.23 -10.96
N HIS A 48 0.26 13.31 -11.20
CA HIS A 48 -1.06 13.65 -11.78
C HIS A 48 -1.88 14.53 -10.82
N ALA A 49 -1.85 14.26 -9.52
CA ALA A 49 -2.53 15.09 -8.52
C ALA A 49 -1.97 16.52 -8.48
N LYS A 50 -0.65 16.69 -8.65
CA LYS A 50 0.01 18.01 -8.76
C LYS A 50 -0.53 18.84 -9.95
N MET A 51 -0.99 18.16 -11.00
CA MET A 51 -1.63 18.76 -12.17
C MET A 51 -3.16 18.79 -12.08
N PHE A 52 -3.77 18.45 -10.94
CA PHE A 52 -5.21 18.32 -10.72
C PHE A 52 -5.93 17.35 -11.67
N ARG A 53 -5.25 16.28 -12.09
CA ARG A 53 -5.79 15.25 -12.99
C ARG A 53 -6.18 13.96 -12.27
N GLU A 54 -5.67 13.72 -11.03
CA GLU A 54 -5.94 12.48 -10.30
C GLU A 54 -7.35 12.47 -9.71
N MET A 55 -8.12 11.44 -9.99
CA MET A 55 -9.50 11.28 -9.53
C MET A 55 -9.70 10.06 -8.63
N LEU A 56 -8.78 9.11 -8.64
CA LEU A 56 -8.85 7.83 -7.96
C LEU A 56 -7.76 7.70 -6.89
N GLY A 57 -7.95 6.76 -6.00
CA GLY A 57 -6.94 6.36 -5.03
C GLY A 57 -5.96 5.35 -5.59
N ASN A 58 -5.19 4.73 -4.70
CA ASN A 58 -4.20 3.72 -5.04
C ASN A 58 -4.84 2.56 -5.84
N TYR A 59 -4.05 1.96 -6.73
CA TYR A 59 -4.48 0.77 -7.45
C TYR A 59 -4.65 -0.45 -6.54
N SER A 60 -5.48 -1.38 -6.94
CA SER A 60 -5.65 -2.68 -6.33
C SER A 60 -5.16 -3.77 -7.28
N ARG A 61 -4.58 -4.85 -6.73
CA ARG A 61 -4.26 -6.06 -7.50
C ARG A 61 -5.46 -6.72 -8.21
N TRP A 62 -6.67 -6.22 -7.93
CA TRP A 62 -7.93 -6.68 -8.53
C TRP A 62 -8.41 -5.76 -9.66
N TYR A 63 -7.51 -4.95 -10.25
CA TYR A 63 -7.75 -4.05 -11.38
C TYR A 63 -8.68 -2.88 -11.14
N PHE A 64 -9.23 -2.69 -9.95
CA PHE A 64 -9.93 -1.47 -9.57
C PHE A 64 -9.02 -0.57 -8.71
N HIS A 65 -9.34 0.71 -8.63
CA HIS A 65 -8.66 1.65 -7.74
C HIS A 65 -9.43 1.86 -6.45
N HIS A 66 -8.73 2.21 -5.37
CA HIS A 66 -9.37 2.68 -4.15
C HIS A 66 -10.10 4.00 -4.41
N PRO A 67 -11.13 4.37 -3.61
CA PRO A 67 -12.14 5.33 -4.07
C PRO A 67 -11.64 6.74 -4.39
N GLY A 68 -10.64 7.29 -3.67
CA GLY A 68 -10.35 8.69 -3.90
C GLY A 68 -8.91 9.13 -3.65
N PRO A 69 -8.49 10.26 -4.23
CA PRO A 69 -7.10 10.69 -4.39
C PRO A 69 -6.56 11.60 -3.27
N VAL A 70 -7.27 11.76 -2.14
CA VAL A 70 -6.91 12.78 -1.13
C VAL A 70 -5.46 12.68 -0.66
N PHE A 71 -4.97 11.45 -0.50
CA PHE A 71 -3.60 11.23 -0.07
C PHE A 71 -2.57 11.71 -1.11
N PHE A 72 -2.84 11.46 -2.39
CA PHE A 72 -1.97 11.96 -3.46
C PHE A 72 -1.94 13.48 -3.54
N TYR A 73 -3.06 14.15 -3.32
CA TYR A 73 -3.10 15.62 -3.24
C TYR A 73 -2.32 16.16 -2.04
N LEU A 74 -2.35 15.48 -0.90
CA LEU A 74 -1.53 15.84 0.26
C LEU A 74 -0.03 15.70 -0.04
N LEU A 75 0.37 14.60 -0.68
CA LEU A 75 1.76 14.39 -1.07
C LEU A 75 2.21 15.37 -2.16
N ALA A 76 1.33 15.67 -3.14
CA ALA A 76 1.57 16.69 -4.18
C ALA A 76 1.78 18.09 -3.58
N ALA A 77 0.98 18.45 -2.56
CA ALA A 77 1.20 19.69 -1.82
C ALA A 77 2.55 19.71 -1.10
N GLY A 78 2.96 18.57 -0.53
CA GLY A 78 4.29 18.40 0.08
C GLY A 78 5.42 18.56 -0.92
N GLU A 79 5.30 17.93 -2.09
CA GLU A 79 6.26 18.05 -3.18
C GLU A 79 6.39 19.48 -3.67
N SER A 80 5.25 20.15 -3.89
CA SER A 80 5.25 21.56 -4.31
C SER A 80 5.88 22.47 -3.26
N LEU A 81 5.55 22.26 -1.98
CA LEU A 81 6.06 23.10 -0.88
C LEU A 81 7.56 22.87 -0.66
N PHE A 82 7.98 21.63 -0.41
CA PHE A 82 9.34 21.31 0.04
C PHE A 82 10.32 21.12 -1.11
N GLY A 83 9.86 20.64 -2.26
CA GLY A 83 10.66 20.44 -3.46
C GLY A 83 10.71 21.68 -4.36
N ASP A 84 9.52 22.13 -4.84
CA ASP A 84 9.50 23.17 -5.89
C ASP A 84 9.67 24.60 -5.36
N TRP A 85 9.08 24.94 -4.19
CA TRP A 85 9.08 26.32 -3.69
C TRP A 85 10.23 26.61 -2.73
N VAL A 86 10.42 25.72 -1.74
CA VAL A 86 11.43 25.95 -0.69
C VAL A 86 12.75 25.26 -0.97
N HIS A 87 12.79 24.24 -1.82
CA HIS A 87 13.99 23.49 -2.24
C HIS A 87 14.80 22.92 -1.07
N VAL A 88 14.13 22.44 -0.02
CA VAL A 88 14.79 21.88 1.19
C VAL A 88 15.02 20.38 1.10
N VAL A 89 14.48 19.70 0.09
CA VAL A 89 14.64 18.25 -0.12
C VAL A 89 15.14 17.97 -1.53
N PRO A 90 15.96 16.91 -1.71
CA PRO A 90 16.65 16.65 -2.99
C PRO A 90 15.80 15.88 -4.02
N ALA A 91 14.71 15.21 -3.60
CA ALA A 91 13.89 14.39 -4.50
C ALA A 91 12.42 14.36 -4.05
N PRO A 92 11.47 14.02 -4.94
CA PRO A 92 10.04 13.97 -4.63
C PRO A 92 9.69 13.06 -3.46
N MET A 93 10.24 11.85 -3.40
CA MET A 93 9.99 10.91 -2.30
C MET A 93 10.36 11.52 -0.93
N ASN A 94 11.42 12.30 -0.88
CA ASN A 94 11.84 12.98 0.34
C ASN A 94 10.78 14.00 0.80
N ALA A 95 10.18 14.73 -0.14
CA ALA A 95 9.08 15.65 0.14
C ALA A 95 7.82 14.92 0.66
N HIS A 96 7.52 13.77 0.05
CA HIS A 96 6.40 12.92 0.46
C HIS A 96 6.57 12.44 1.91
N LEU A 97 7.77 11.99 2.30
CA LEU A 97 8.09 11.55 3.66
C LEU A 97 7.96 12.69 4.67
N VAL A 98 8.47 13.86 4.36
CA VAL A 98 8.33 15.05 5.22
C VAL A 98 6.85 15.41 5.40
N MET A 99 6.08 15.47 4.30
CA MET A 99 4.64 15.77 4.37
C MET A 99 3.88 14.71 5.18
N LEU A 100 4.19 13.43 5.00
CA LEU A 100 3.58 12.35 5.76
C LEU A 100 3.79 12.52 7.27
N VAL A 101 5.01 12.82 7.71
CA VAL A 101 5.31 13.07 9.14
C VAL A 101 4.46 14.23 9.67
N LEU A 102 4.32 15.32 8.92
CA LEU A 102 3.50 16.46 9.31
C LEU A 102 2.01 16.10 9.41
N VAL A 103 1.48 15.37 8.43
CA VAL A 103 0.08 14.91 8.42
C VAL A 103 -0.18 13.95 9.58
N ASN A 104 0.67 12.92 9.76
CA ASN A 104 0.52 11.96 10.85
C ASN A 104 0.62 12.65 12.23
N THR A 105 1.54 13.60 12.38
CA THR A 105 1.65 14.43 13.60
C THR A 105 0.36 15.23 13.83
N ALA A 106 -0.17 15.88 12.80
CA ALA A 106 -1.40 16.67 12.91
C ALA A 106 -2.60 15.79 13.33
N LEU A 107 -2.73 14.59 12.74
CA LEU A 107 -3.79 13.64 13.06
C LEU A 107 -3.64 13.08 14.49
N LEU A 108 -2.42 12.74 14.91
CA LEU A 108 -2.12 12.29 16.28
C LEU A 108 -2.49 13.36 17.30
N PHE A 109 -1.97 14.58 17.13
CA PHE A 109 -2.27 15.68 18.06
C PHE A 109 -3.73 16.14 17.98
N GLY A 110 -4.35 16.04 16.80
CA GLY A 110 -5.79 16.21 16.64
C GLY A 110 -6.59 15.22 17.47
N SER A 111 -6.21 13.95 17.47
CA SER A 111 -6.82 12.91 18.30
C SER A 111 -6.64 13.17 19.80
N ILE A 112 -5.42 13.52 20.22
CA ILE A 112 -5.12 13.90 21.59
C ILE A 112 -5.99 15.11 22.02
N GLU A 113 -6.14 16.13 21.17
CA GLU A 113 -6.94 17.29 21.51
C GLU A 113 -8.45 16.98 21.56
N ILE A 114 -8.95 16.11 20.68
CA ILE A 114 -10.33 15.63 20.75
C ILE A 114 -10.59 14.96 22.11
N PHE A 115 -9.71 14.06 22.54
CA PHE A 115 -9.81 13.41 23.85
C PHE A 115 -9.68 14.41 25.01
N ALA A 116 -8.75 15.37 24.92
CA ALA A 116 -8.54 16.40 25.94
C ALA A 116 -9.79 17.24 26.22
N ARG A 117 -10.69 17.34 25.25
CA ARG A 117 -11.97 18.04 25.44
C ARG A 117 -12.97 17.24 26.30
N HIS A 118 -12.73 15.95 26.49
CA HIS A 118 -13.55 15.07 27.32
C HIS A 118 -12.86 14.66 28.62
N CYS A 119 -11.53 14.73 28.67
CA CYS A 119 -10.70 14.29 29.79
C CYS A 119 -10.10 15.52 30.49
N PRO A 120 -10.69 15.97 31.62
CA PRO A 120 -10.12 17.08 32.34
C PRO A 120 -8.79 16.69 32.99
N GLY A 121 -7.90 17.67 33.14
CA GLY A 121 -6.64 17.56 33.85
C GLY A 121 -5.42 17.94 33.01
N PRO A 122 -4.39 18.50 33.68
CA PRO A 122 -3.20 19.02 33.01
C PRO A 122 -2.26 17.93 32.48
N LEU A 123 -2.36 16.72 33.03
CA LEU A 123 -1.47 15.59 32.68
C LEU A 123 -1.92 14.80 31.45
N PHE A 124 -3.17 14.97 31.00
CA PHE A 124 -3.70 14.15 29.89
C PHE A 124 -2.82 14.20 28.63
N ARG A 125 -2.54 15.40 28.14
CA ARG A 125 -1.80 15.55 26.85
C ARG A 125 -0.40 14.93 26.89
N PRO A 126 0.45 15.20 27.90
CA PRO A 126 1.76 14.56 27.96
C PRO A 126 1.68 13.04 28.18
N LEU A 127 0.72 12.54 28.96
CA LEU A 127 0.52 11.10 29.15
C LEU A 127 0.02 10.43 27.86
N ALA A 128 -0.91 11.06 27.15
CA ALA A 128 -1.40 10.56 25.88
C ALA A 128 -0.28 10.53 24.81
N LEU A 129 0.60 11.54 24.78
CA LEU A 129 1.74 11.54 23.89
C LEU A 129 2.75 10.45 24.26
N ALA A 130 3.06 10.27 25.56
CA ALA A 130 3.92 9.19 26.03
C ALA A 130 3.35 7.81 25.67
N ALA A 131 2.04 7.64 25.82
CA ALA A 131 1.32 6.44 25.42
C ALA A 131 1.37 6.21 23.90
N ALA A 132 1.27 7.27 23.10
CA ALA A 132 1.42 7.18 21.63
C ALA A 132 2.85 6.77 21.25
N VAL A 133 3.88 7.34 21.87
CA VAL A 133 5.27 6.96 21.64
C VAL A 133 5.48 5.46 21.97
N LEU A 134 4.92 4.98 23.08
CA LEU A 134 4.99 3.57 23.47
C LEU A 134 4.27 2.67 22.44
N ALA A 135 3.09 3.05 21.97
CA ALA A 135 2.36 2.28 20.97
C ALA A 135 3.12 2.23 19.63
N ILE A 136 3.61 3.37 19.14
CA ILE A 136 4.42 3.47 17.91
C ILE A 136 5.68 2.61 18.05
N TYR A 137 6.36 2.66 19.19
CA TYR A 137 7.52 1.84 19.46
C TYR A 137 7.22 0.34 19.33
N ASN A 138 6.14 -0.15 19.94
CA ASN A 138 5.76 -1.58 19.83
C ASN A 138 5.38 -1.97 18.41
N VAL A 139 4.69 -1.10 17.66
CA VAL A 139 4.36 -1.35 16.25
C VAL A 139 5.63 -1.40 15.41
N ASN A 140 6.57 -0.47 15.61
CA ASN A 140 7.81 -0.43 14.83
C ASN A 140 8.79 -1.54 15.20
N LEU A 141 8.76 -2.09 16.42
CA LEU A 141 9.50 -3.31 16.76
C LEU A 141 8.99 -4.52 15.95
N ALA A 142 7.67 -4.62 15.76
CA ALA A 142 7.05 -5.70 14.98
C ALA A 142 7.17 -5.45 13.46
N HIS A 143 7.11 -4.18 13.05
CA HIS A 143 7.10 -3.74 11.65
C HIS A 143 8.01 -2.53 11.50
N PRO A 144 9.31 -2.72 11.27
CA PRO A 144 10.28 -1.62 11.21
C PRO A 144 9.87 -0.52 10.25
N SER A 145 10.00 0.73 10.70
CA SER A 145 9.68 1.96 9.93
C SER A 145 8.24 2.10 9.47
N SER A 146 7.27 1.36 10.04
CA SER A 146 5.91 1.31 9.49
C SER A 146 4.95 2.36 10.05
N ALA A 147 4.97 2.62 11.35
CA ALA A 147 3.86 3.33 12.00
C ALA A 147 3.79 4.84 11.74
N LEU A 148 4.88 5.53 11.45
CA LEU A 148 4.88 7.00 11.35
C LEU A 148 5.49 7.53 10.05
N VAL A 149 6.47 6.79 9.50
CA VAL A 149 7.37 7.24 8.45
C VAL A 149 7.30 6.40 7.16
N SER A 150 6.34 5.51 7.02
CA SER A 150 6.12 4.68 5.83
C SER A 150 5.11 5.31 4.88
N LEU A 151 5.49 5.50 3.61
CA LEU A 151 4.60 5.93 2.53
C LEU A 151 3.73 4.80 1.99
N TRP A 152 3.90 3.57 2.46
CA TRP A 152 3.09 2.45 1.98
C TRP A 152 1.64 2.61 2.42
N MET A 153 0.72 2.61 1.47
CA MET A 153 -0.68 2.98 1.69
C MET A 153 -1.38 2.24 2.85
N PRO A 154 -1.16 0.93 3.06
CA PRO A 154 -1.71 0.25 4.22
C PRO A 154 -1.25 0.83 5.57
N HIS A 155 0.01 1.25 5.67
CA HIS A 155 0.55 1.85 6.90
C HIS A 155 0.01 3.25 7.17
N VAL A 156 -0.25 4.01 6.11
CA VAL A 156 -0.79 5.39 6.19
C VAL A 156 -2.14 5.42 6.90
N ALA A 157 -2.94 4.36 6.83
CA ALA A 157 -4.29 4.33 7.39
C ALA A 157 -4.35 4.40 8.93
N LEU A 158 -3.24 4.17 9.65
CA LEU A 158 -3.20 4.10 11.12
C LEU A 158 -3.69 5.39 11.80
N PHE A 159 -3.06 6.53 11.50
CA PHE A 159 -3.40 7.81 12.15
C PHE A 159 -4.70 8.43 11.65
N PRO A 160 -5.04 8.35 10.34
CA PRO A 160 -6.38 8.70 9.88
C PRO A 160 -7.49 7.92 10.59
N PHE A 161 -7.32 6.61 10.80
CA PHE A 161 -8.31 5.80 11.52
C PHE A 161 -8.41 6.20 13.00
N LEU A 162 -7.28 6.44 13.68
CA LEU A 162 -7.25 6.94 15.05
C LEU A 162 -8.01 8.28 15.17
N PHE A 163 -7.75 9.21 14.25
CA PHE A 163 -8.40 10.52 14.24
C PHE A 163 -9.91 10.38 13.97
N PHE A 164 -10.28 9.56 12.99
CA PHE A 164 -11.67 9.28 12.67
C PHE A 164 -12.43 8.70 13.88
N ALA A 165 -11.90 7.63 14.49
CA ALA A 165 -12.53 7.00 15.65
C ALA A 165 -12.61 7.99 16.84
N SER A 166 -11.56 8.76 17.10
CA SER A 166 -11.60 9.81 18.14
C SER A 166 -12.71 10.83 17.91
N ALA A 167 -12.93 11.21 16.63
CA ALA A 167 -14.02 12.14 16.27
C ALA A 167 -15.40 11.49 16.41
N CYS A 168 -15.56 10.21 16.02
CA CYS A 168 -16.78 9.42 16.23
C CYS A 168 -17.16 9.36 17.72
N ALA A 169 -16.22 8.95 18.58
CA ALA A 169 -16.43 8.91 20.03
C ALA A 169 -16.87 10.26 20.57
N SER A 170 -16.23 11.33 20.12
CA SER A 170 -16.53 12.69 20.59
C SER A 170 -17.93 13.17 20.18
N VAL A 171 -18.34 12.91 18.93
CA VAL A 171 -19.69 13.22 18.43
C VAL A 171 -20.73 12.40 19.16
N ALA A 172 -20.52 11.08 19.31
CA ALA A 172 -21.40 10.18 20.02
C ALA A 172 -21.56 10.58 21.52
N ALA A 173 -20.48 11.12 22.13
CA ALA A 173 -20.52 11.66 23.49
C ALA A 173 -21.22 13.02 23.60
N GLY A 174 -21.73 13.58 22.49
CA GLY A 174 -22.56 14.78 22.44
C GLY A 174 -21.85 16.08 22.01
N ARG A 175 -20.59 16.02 21.55
CA ARG A 175 -19.90 17.22 21.00
C ARG A 175 -20.20 17.39 19.51
N VAL A 176 -21.43 17.78 19.19
CA VAL A 176 -21.92 17.97 17.80
C VAL A 176 -21.04 18.93 16.99
N ARG A 177 -20.34 19.88 17.62
CA ARG A 177 -19.38 20.78 16.96
C ARG A 177 -18.19 20.05 16.31
N HIS A 178 -17.93 18.78 16.66
CA HIS A 178 -16.88 17.95 16.07
C HIS A 178 -17.35 17.18 14.82
N LEU A 179 -18.58 17.38 14.33
CA LEU A 179 -19.04 16.81 13.07
C LEU A 179 -18.10 17.07 11.87
N PRO A 180 -17.52 18.27 11.69
CA PRO A 180 -16.55 18.46 10.60
C PRO A 180 -15.29 17.61 10.73
N LEU A 181 -14.82 17.36 11.97
CA LEU A 181 -13.67 16.47 12.21
C LEU A 181 -14.03 15.02 11.89
N LEU A 182 -15.26 14.60 12.23
CA LEU A 182 -15.78 13.28 11.86
C LEU A 182 -15.88 13.16 10.33
N ALA A 183 -16.45 14.15 9.64
CA ALA A 183 -16.57 14.15 8.19
C ALA A 183 -15.19 14.09 7.51
N LEU A 184 -14.22 14.89 7.99
CA LEU A 184 -12.84 14.85 7.50
C LEU A 184 -12.22 13.47 7.67
N GLY A 185 -12.29 12.89 8.87
CA GLY A 185 -11.73 11.57 9.16
C GLY A 185 -12.40 10.48 8.34
N ALA A 186 -13.74 10.46 8.29
CA ALA A 186 -14.51 9.47 7.53
C ALA A 186 -14.17 9.51 6.04
N MET A 187 -14.15 10.70 5.43
CA MET A 187 -13.85 10.84 4.01
C MET A 187 -12.38 10.53 3.70
N THR A 188 -11.45 10.87 4.58
CA THR A 188 -10.06 10.45 4.44
C THR A 188 -9.96 8.92 4.42
N MET A 189 -10.63 8.22 5.35
CA MET A 189 -10.64 6.75 5.37
C MET A 189 -11.25 6.14 4.11
N VAL A 190 -12.38 6.66 3.64
CA VAL A 190 -13.03 6.22 2.38
C VAL A 190 -12.06 6.34 1.20
N HIS A 191 -11.31 7.44 1.12
CA HIS A 191 -10.35 7.66 0.02
C HIS A 191 -9.14 6.72 0.08
N LEU A 192 -8.69 6.34 1.28
CA LEU A 192 -7.50 5.50 1.43
C LEU A 192 -7.71 4.05 0.98
N HIS A 193 -8.86 3.45 1.29
CA HIS A 193 -9.08 2.04 0.97
C HIS A 193 -10.56 1.68 0.91
N VAL A 194 -10.97 0.88 -0.09
CA VAL A 194 -12.37 0.47 -0.29
C VAL A 194 -12.98 -0.22 0.94
N ALA A 195 -12.22 -1.03 1.66
CA ALA A 195 -12.69 -1.69 2.89
C ALA A 195 -13.06 -0.69 4.00
N GLN A 196 -12.48 0.49 4.00
CA GLN A 196 -12.74 1.52 5.00
C GLN A 196 -14.13 2.16 4.87
N ILE A 197 -14.81 1.97 3.73
CA ILE A 197 -16.21 2.39 3.54
C ILE A 197 -17.12 1.75 4.61
N LEU A 198 -16.88 0.48 4.94
CA LEU A 198 -17.62 -0.23 5.98
C LEU A 198 -17.46 0.46 7.34
N PHE A 199 -16.22 0.68 7.77
CA PHE A 199 -15.91 1.30 9.06
C PHE A 199 -16.38 2.76 9.11
N ALA A 200 -16.08 3.53 8.07
CA ALA A 200 -16.50 4.93 7.97
C ALA A 200 -18.03 5.06 7.99
N GLY A 201 -18.75 4.21 7.27
CA GLY A 201 -20.20 4.22 7.21
C GLY A 201 -20.85 3.86 8.55
N VAL A 202 -20.51 2.70 9.12
CA VAL A 202 -21.15 2.20 10.34
C VAL A 202 -20.84 3.08 11.55
N LEU A 203 -19.56 3.43 11.77
CA LEU A 203 -19.17 4.24 12.93
C LEU A 203 -19.71 5.67 12.84
N SER A 204 -19.69 6.29 11.64
CA SER A 204 -20.28 7.64 11.45
C SER A 204 -21.78 7.62 11.68
N LEU A 205 -22.49 6.61 11.15
CA LEU A 205 -23.94 6.47 11.37
C LEU A 205 -24.26 6.32 12.86
N ALA A 206 -23.55 5.42 13.54
CA ALA A 206 -23.74 5.22 14.98
C ALA A 206 -23.47 6.49 15.79
N ALA A 207 -22.39 7.21 15.49
CA ALA A 207 -22.04 8.47 16.14
C ALA A 207 -23.11 9.56 15.89
N CYS A 208 -23.57 9.70 14.65
CA CYS A 208 -24.61 10.67 14.28
C CYS A 208 -25.96 10.34 14.94
N LEU A 209 -26.36 9.07 14.98
CA LEU A 209 -27.57 8.63 15.66
C LEU A 209 -27.50 8.89 17.16
N ALA A 210 -26.39 8.57 17.82
CA ALA A 210 -26.19 8.84 19.24
C ALA A 210 -26.26 10.35 19.55
N ALA A 211 -25.65 11.19 18.69
CA ALA A 211 -25.73 12.64 18.80
C ALA A 211 -27.16 13.16 18.58
N LEU A 212 -27.85 12.66 17.56
CA LEU A 212 -29.24 13.05 17.26
C LEU A 212 -30.18 12.72 18.44
N VAL A 213 -30.09 11.50 18.98
CA VAL A 213 -30.87 11.11 20.19
C VAL A 213 -30.56 12.06 21.35
N GLY A 214 -29.30 12.44 21.55
CA GLY A 214 -28.90 13.41 22.56
C GLY A 214 -29.53 14.80 22.36
N VAL A 215 -29.56 15.27 21.11
CA VAL A 215 -30.19 16.57 20.75
C VAL A 215 -31.71 16.52 20.90
N LEU A 216 -32.38 15.45 20.48
CA LEU A 216 -33.84 15.30 20.58
C LEU A 216 -34.33 15.19 22.03
N ARG A 217 -33.53 14.59 22.92
CA ARG A 217 -33.82 14.51 24.36
C ARG A 217 -33.53 15.81 25.12
N ALA A 218 -32.80 16.76 24.53
CA ALA A 218 -32.51 18.03 25.16
C ALA A 218 -33.75 18.94 25.20
N PRO A 219 -34.08 19.60 26.33
CA PRO A 219 -35.26 20.46 26.45
C PRO A 219 -35.32 21.61 25.41
N ALA A 220 -34.17 22.01 24.86
CA ALA A 220 -34.02 23.06 23.87
C ALA A 220 -33.54 22.55 22.48
N GLY A 221 -33.93 21.36 22.07
CA GLY A 221 -33.41 20.67 20.88
C GLY A 221 -33.34 21.51 19.61
N ARG A 222 -34.40 22.29 19.27
CA ARG A 222 -34.39 23.20 18.11
C ARG A 222 -33.32 24.29 18.22
N ARG A 223 -33.06 24.81 19.41
CA ARG A 223 -32.04 25.85 19.66
C ARG A 223 -30.63 25.26 19.50
N VAL A 224 -30.43 24.02 20.00
CA VAL A 224 -29.19 23.27 19.83
C VAL A 224 -28.88 23.04 18.37
N PHE A 225 -29.87 22.64 17.58
CA PHE A 225 -29.72 22.43 16.13
C PHE A 225 -29.26 23.72 15.40
N ARG A 226 -29.93 24.85 15.67
CA ARG A 226 -29.53 26.16 15.09
C ARG A 226 -28.13 26.60 15.48
N GLN A 227 -27.70 26.33 16.71
CA GLN A 227 -26.33 26.65 17.17
C GLN A 227 -25.26 25.85 16.46
N HIS A 228 -25.57 24.62 16.00
CA HIS A 228 -24.64 23.72 15.32
C HIS A 228 -24.81 23.70 13.78
N ALA A 229 -25.72 24.49 13.23
CA ALA A 229 -25.95 24.59 11.78
C ALA A 229 -24.64 24.89 10.99
N PRO A 230 -23.72 25.77 11.43
CA PRO A 230 -22.46 25.98 10.72
C PRO A 230 -21.55 24.74 10.70
N ALA A 231 -21.51 23.97 11.80
CA ALA A 231 -20.72 22.74 11.83
C ALA A 231 -21.32 21.69 10.89
N PHE A 232 -22.64 21.56 10.84
CA PHE A 232 -23.34 20.69 9.91
C PHE A 232 -23.10 21.10 8.46
N ALA A 233 -23.25 22.39 8.12
CA ALA A 233 -23.02 22.89 6.76
C ALA A 233 -21.56 22.65 6.31
N LEU A 234 -20.58 22.89 7.21
CA LEU A 234 -19.18 22.62 6.94
C LEU A 234 -18.94 21.11 6.69
N SER A 235 -19.58 20.23 7.48
CA SER A 235 -19.45 18.78 7.29
C SER A 235 -19.99 18.33 5.95
N VAL A 236 -21.17 18.84 5.56
CA VAL A 236 -21.77 18.56 4.23
C VAL A 236 -20.87 19.06 3.11
N GLY A 237 -20.35 20.29 3.23
CA GLY A 237 -19.42 20.86 2.25
C GLY A 237 -18.13 20.03 2.11
N MET A 238 -17.56 19.53 3.22
CA MET A 238 -16.40 18.66 3.21
C MET A 238 -16.71 17.32 2.52
N VAL A 239 -17.83 16.67 2.86
CA VAL A 239 -18.24 15.42 2.21
C VAL A 239 -18.42 15.65 0.70
N ALA A 240 -19.10 16.72 0.29
CA ALA A 240 -19.29 17.05 -1.13
C ALA A 240 -17.96 17.29 -1.85
N LEU A 241 -17.02 18.00 -1.23
CA LEU A 241 -15.69 18.26 -1.79
C LEU A 241 -14.90 16.96 -2.01
N PHE A 242 -14.92 16.06 -1.04
CA PHE A 242 -14.22 14.77 -1.15
C PHE A 242 -14.88 13.84 -2.16
N LEU A 243 -16.21 13.84 -2.28
CA LEU A 243 -16.91 13.03 -3.27
C LEU A 243 -16.72 13.56 -4.71
N LEU A 244 -16.36 14.82 -4.87
CA LEU A 244 -16.28 15.45 -6.20
C LEU A 244 -15.40 14.71 -7.20
N PRO A 245 -14.12 14.33 -6.90
CA PRO A 245 -13.30 13.60 -7.86
C PRO A 245 -13.89 12.23 -8.21
N MET A 246 -14.48 11.52 -7.25
CA MET A 246 -15.12 10.22 -7.46
C MET A 246 -16.33 10.33 -8.40
N VAL A 247 -17.17 11.38 -8.20
CA VAL A 247 -18.33 11.64 -9.06
C VAL A 247 -17.90 12.03 -10.48
N LEU A 248 -16.85 12.86 -10.59
CA LEU A 248 -16.29 13.23 -11.89
C LEU A 248 -15.77 12.01 -12.65
N GLU A 249 -15.05 11.10 -11.97
CA GLU A 249 -14.57 9.86 -12.58
C GLU A 249 -15.73 9.00 -13.11
N LEU A 250 -16.79 8.80 -12.31
CA LEU A 250 -17.96 8.02 -12.71
C LEU A 250 -18.66 8.58 -13.96
N VAL A 251 -18.61 9.91 -14.15
CA VAL A 251 -19.27 10.58 -15.29
C VAL A 251 -18.38 10.63 -16.51
N LEU A 252 -17.07 10.89 -16.32
CA LEU A 252 -16.15 11.18 -17.41
C LEU A 252 -15.53 9.93 -18.03
N HIS A 253 -15.41 8.81 -17.28
CA HIS A 253 -14.74 7.61 -17.74
C HIS A 253 -15.71 6.44 -17.96
N LYS A 254 -15.45 5.65 -19.02
CA LYS A 254 -16.17 4.39 -19.31
C LYS A 254 -15.19 3.40 -19.96
N PRO A 255 -15.01 2.19 -19.37
CA PRO A 255 -15.55 1.77 -18.06
C PRO A 255 -15.01 2.64 -16.93
N ASN A 256 -15.81 2.87 -15.91
CA ASN A 256 -15.41 3.61 -14.72
C ASN A 256 -14.96 2.66 -13.60
N ASN A 257 -14.39 3.22 -12.53
CA ASN A 257 -13.87 2.42 -11.42
C ASN A 257 -14.96 1.55 -10.74
N LEU A 258 -16.21 2.01 -10.71
CA LEU A 258 -17.32 1.21 -10.16
C LEU A 258 -17.63 -0.02 -11.05
N ASP A 259 -17.42 0.07 -12.35
CA ASP A 259 -17.61 -1.08 -13.26
C ASP A 259 -16.56 -2.17 -12.97
N TYR A 260 -15.29 -1.79 -12.67
CA TYR A 260 -14.25 -2.73 -12.23
C TYR A 260 -14.56 -3.34 -10.86
N VAL A 261 -15.03 -2.54 -9.90
CA VAL A 261 -15.46 -3.05 -8.58
C VAL A 261 -16.62 -4.05 -8.73
N ARG A 262 -17.60 -3.77 -9.60
CA ARG A 262 -18.69 -4.71 -9.89
C ARG A 262 -18.20 -6.01 -10.51
N ALA A 263 -17.28 -5.92 -11.47
CA ALA A 263 -16.67 -7.10 -12.07
C ALA A 263 -15.94 -7.95 -11.02
N TYR A 264 -15.18 -7.33 -10.11
CA TYR A 264 -14.54 -8.02 -8.99
C TYR A 264 -15.56 -8.73 -8.09
N LEU A 265 -16.65 -8.06 -7.70
CA LEU A 265 -17.68 -8.66 -6.85
C LEU A 265 -18.44 -9.80 -7.55
N GLN A 266 -18.54 -9.79 -8.88
CA GLN A 266 -19.12 -10.90 -9.67
C GLN A 266 -18.20 -12.11 -9.73
N LEU A 267 -16.88 -11.88 -9.81
CA LEU A 267 -15.88 -12.96 -9.81
C LEU A 267 -15.72 -13.62 -8.44
N TYR A 268 -15.93 -12.86 -7.36
CA TYR A 268 -15.77 -13.30 -5.97
C TYR A 268 -17.01 -12.95 -5.16
N PRO A 269 -18.16 -13.65 -5.38
CA PRO A 269 -19.46 -13.24 -4.87
C PRO A 269 -19.59 -13.28 -3.35
N ASP A 270 -18.94 -14.20 -2.68
CA ASP A 270 -19.04 -14.32 -1.21
C ASP A 270 -17.82 -15.06 -0.61
N PRO A 271 -16.66 -14.40 -0.53
CA PRO A 271 -15.48 -15.02 0.07
C PRO A 271 -15.69 -15.13 1.59
N HIS A 272 -15.41 -16.30 2.15
CA HIS A 272 -15.42 -16.55 3.59
C HIS A 272 -14.12 -17.21 4.05
N GLN A 273 -13.42 -16.57 4.98
CA GLN A 273 -12.23 -17.11 5.64
C GLN A 273 -12.58 -17.96 6.88
N GLY A 274 -13.75 -17.72 7.46
CA GLY A 274 -14.19 -18.28 8.71
C GLY A 274 -13.77 -17.45 9.92
N ILE A 275 -14.67 -17.39 10.92
CA ILE A 275 -14.49 -16.56 12.12
C ILE A 275 -13.23 -16.91 12.93
N VAL A 276 -12.82 -18.18 12.90
CA VAL A 276 -11.59 -18.63 13.60
C VAL A 276 -10.35 -18.00 12.96
N VAL A 277 -10.28 -17.98 11.63
CA VAL A 277 -9.17 -17.38 10.87
C VAL A 277 -9.17 -15.86 11.07
N ALA A 278 -10.35 -15.22 10.96
CA ALA A 278 -10.50 -13.78 11.23
C ALA A 278 -10.06 -13.40 12.66
N SER A 279 -10.37 -14.27 13.65
CA SER A 279 -9.95 -14.06 15.04
C SER A 279 -8.43 -14.20 15.22
N ARG A 280 -7.80 -15.17 14.55
CA ARG A 280 -6.32 -15.30 14.52
C ARG A 280 -5.67 -14.09 13.89
N TYR A 281 -6.27 -13.60 12.80
CA TYR A 281 -5.81 -12.39 12.11
C TYR A 281 -5.83 -11.18 13.05
N LEU A 282 -6.95 -10.94 13.77
CA LEU A 282 -7.03 -9.89 14.79
C LEU A 282 -5.98 -10.12 15.90
N LEU A 283 -5.84 -11.35 16.39
CA LEU A 283 -4.90 -11.69 17.45
C LEU A 283 -3.45 -11.38 17.07
N SER A 284 -3.07 -11.54 15.80
CA SER A 284 -1.73 -11.20 15.33
C SER A 284 -1.38 -9.72 15.50
N PHE A 285 -2.35 -8.80 15.38
CA PHE A 285 -2.16 -7.38 15.68
C PHE A 285 -2.10 -7.11 17.17
N LEU A 286 -2.94 -7.79 17.94
CA LEU A 286 -2.95 -7.64 19.39
C LEU A 286 -1.65 -8.15 20.02
N THR A 287 -1.04 -9.17 19.45
CA THR A 287 0.22 -9.75 19.93
C THR A 287 1.48 -9.14 19.32
N PHE A 288 1.34 -8.18 18.39
CA PHE A 288 2.46 -7.59 17.64
C PHE A 288 3.33 -8.66 16.96
N SER A 289 2.72 -9.73 16.42
CA SER A 289 3.43 -10.89 15.86
C SER A 289 3.47 -10.85 14.33
N GLY A 290 4.56 -11.33 13.73
CA GLY A 290 4.77 -11.45 12.29
C GLY A 290 5.10 -10.11 11.59
N ASP A 291 5.67 -10.20 10.38
CA ASP A 291 6.00 -9.05 9.54
C ASP A 291 4.77 -8.50 8.80
N ALA A 292 4.85 -7.26 8.30
CA ALA A 292 3.75 -6.61 7.59
C ALA A 292 3.30 -7.38 6.34
N ASP A 293 4.26 -8.00 5.63
CA ASP A 293 4.03 -8.79 4.42
C ASP A 293 3.71 -10.26 4.70
N SER A 294 3.78 -10.70 5.99
CA SER A 294 3.53 -12.09 6.32
C SER A 294 2.05 -12.46 6.18
N ARG A 295 1.81 -13.68 5.73
CA ARG A 295 0.50 -14.30 5.79
C ARG A 295 0.24 -14.79 7.20
N VAL A 296 -0.96 -14.57 7.72
CA VAL A 296 -1.30 -14.94 9.10
C VAL A 296 -1.91 -16.34 9.12
N TYR A 297 -1.08 -17.35 9.30
CA TYR A 297 -1.53 -18.76 9.42
C TYR A 297 -1.24 -19.40 10.79
N ALA A 298 -0.48 -18.73 11.65
CA ALA A 298 -0.11 -19.30 12.95
C ALA A 298 -1.33 -19.59 13.82
N PRO A 299 -1.36 -20.72 14.54
CA PRO A 299 -2.39 -21.02 15.53
C PRO A 299 -2.46 -19.96 16.63
N ALA A 300 -3.64 -19.74 17.21
CA ALA A 300 -3.82 -18.77 18.29
C ALA A 300 -2.92 -19.07 19.51
N SER A 301 -2.72 -20.35 19.82
CA SER A 301 -1.82 -20.78 20.90
C SER A 301 -0.37 -20.36 20.67
N GLU A 302 0.12 -20.41 19.43
CA GLU A 302 1.47 -19.98 19.08
C GLU A 302 1.62 -18.45 19.18
N LEU A 303 0.64 -17.69 18.66
CA LEU A 303 0.62 -16.22 18.75
C LEU A 303 0.61 -15.77 20.24
N LEU A 304 -0.18 -16.42 21.08
CA LEU A 304 -0.23 -16.11 22.51
C LEU A 304 1.05 -16.53 23.23
N ALA A 305 1.62 -17.68 22.89
CA ALA A 305 2.90 -18.14 23.46
C ALA A 305 4.04 -17.17 23.07
N GLN A 306 4.10 -16.76 21.80
CA GLN A 306 5.07 -15.77 21.35
C GLN A 306 4.94 -14.45 22.12
N ALA A 307 3.71 -13.94 22.29
CA ALA A 307 3.44 -12.73 23.07
C ALA A 307 3.87 -12.87 24.54
N ALA A 308 3.58 -14.03 25.16
CA ALA A 308 3.93 -14.30 26.56
C ALA A 308 5.46 -14.43 26.76
N HIS A 309 6.16 -15.00 25.79
CA HIS A 309 7.62 -15.14 25.80
C HIS A 309 8.39 -13.87 25.37
N THR A 310 7.67 -12.84 24.87
CA THR A 310 8.25 -11.56 24.51
C THR A 310 8.02 -10.55 25.66
N PRO A 311 9.02 -10.30 26.53
CA PRO A 311 8.79 -9.61 27.80
C PRO A 311 8.13 -8.24 27.67
N HIS A 312 8.54 -7.44 26.67
CA HIS A 312 7.95 -6.11 26.44
C HIS A 312 6.48 -6.18 26.02
N VAL A 313 6.08 -7.19 25.24
CA VAL A 313 4.67 -7.41 24.83
C VAL A 313 3.83 -7.88 26.02
N ALA A 314 4.36 -8.81 26.82
CA ALA A 314 3.68 -9.28 28.01
C ALA A 314 3.45 -8.16 29.04
N ILE A 315 4.49 -7.36 29.31
CA ILE A 315 4.41 -6.20 30.21
C ILE A 315 3.42 -5.16 29.65
N TYR A 316 3.50 -4.88 28.35
CA TYR A 316 2.56 -3.96 27.70
C TYR A 316 1.12 -4.38 27.93
N TRP A 317 0.78 -5.66 27.69
CA TRP A 317 -0.57 -6.17 27.85
C TRP A 317 -1.04 -6.21 29.30
N ALA A 318 -0.15 -6.54 30.24
CA ALA A 318 -0.47 -6.49 31.65
C ALA A 318 -0.84 -5.06 32.08
N LEU A 319 -0.05 -4.08 31.68
CA LEU A 319 -0.30 -2.66 31.99
C LEU A 319 -1.54 -2.13 31.27
N PHE A 320 -1.76 -2.52 30.01
CA PHE A 320 -2.93 -2.14 29.22
C PHE A 320 -4.23 -2.66 29.84
N ALA A 321 -4.27 -3.96 30.15
CA ALA A 321 -5.45 -4.60 30.77
C ALA A 321 -5.74 -4.02 32.16
N ALA A 322 -4.71 -3.86 33.01
CA ALA A 322 -4.85 -3.23 34.32
C ALA A 322 -5.35 -1.78 34.21
N GLY A 323 -4.79 -1.01 33.26
CA GLY A 323 -5.20 0.37 33.01
C GLY A 323 -6.65 0.49 32.52
N LEU A 324 -7.08 -0.38 31.60
CA LEU A 324 -8.48 -0.43 31.15
C LEU A 324 -9.42 -0.82 32.29
N GLY A 325 -9.06 -1.84 33.06
CA GLY A 325 -9.83 -2.24 34.24
C GLY A 325 -9.96 -1.11 35.26
N ALA A 326 -8.87 -0.39 35.54
CA ALA A 326 -8.89 0.79 36.39
C ALA A 326 -9.79 1.91 35.81
N SER A 327 -9.74 2.11 34.48
CA SER A 327 -10.58 3.10 33.79
C SER A 327 -12.07 2.78 33.91
N VAL A 328 -12.45 1.52 33.74
CA VAL A 328 -13.82 1.05 33.96
C VAL A 328 -14.25 1.24 35.42
N ALA A 329 -13.41 0.82 36.37
CA ALA A 329 -13.69 0.97 37.79
C ALA A 329 -13.88 2.45 38.18
N MET A 330 -13.06 3.34 37.61
CA MET A 330 -13.20 4.78 37.80
C MET A 330 -14.52 5.34 37.22
N ALA A 331 -14.88 4.93 35.99
CA ALA A 331 -16.12 5.35 35.35
C ALA A 331 -17.37 4.91 36.16
N VAL A 332 -17.32 3.75 36.80
CA VAL A 332 -18.38 3.23 37.65
C VAL A 332 -18.45 4.01 38.99
N ARG A 333 -17.28 4.20 39.65
CA ARG A 333 -17.20 4.84 40.98
C ARG A 333 -17.40 6.35 40.95
N HIS A 334 -17.00 7.01 39.86
CA HIS A 334 -17.02 8.46 39.70
C HIS A 334 -17.78 8.89 38.42
N PRO A 335 -19.09 8.58 38.32
CA PRO A 335 -19.86 8.77 37.07
C PRO A 335 -19.98 10.24 36.61
N LYS A 336 -19.69 11.21 37.46
CA LYS A 336 -19.77 12.62 37.09
C LYS A 336 -18.52 13.15 36.39
N LEU A 337 -17.35 12.48 36.52
CA LEU A 337 -16.08 12.95 35.96
C LEU A 337 -15.90 12.64 34.49
N LEU A 338 -16.18 11.41 34.06
CA LEU A 338 -15.80 10.90 32.74
C LEU A 338 -16.81 9.90 32.12
N SER A 339 -17.86 9.49 32.86
CA SER A 339 -18.60 8.26 32.60
C SER A 339 -19.11 8.08 31.17
N ARG A 340 -19.74 9.12 30.58
CA ARG A 340 -20.32 8.99 29.23
C ARG A 340 -19.27 8.74 28.16
N PHE A 341 -18.19 9.50 28.16
CA PHE A 341 -17.14 9.36 27.13
C PHE A 341 -16.39 8.04 27.23
N VAL A 342 -16.07 7.59 28.45
CA VAL A 342 -15.45 6.26 28.68
C VAL A 342 -16.28 5.14 28.08
N TRP A 343 -17.58 5.13 28.37
CA TRP A 343 -18.48 4.09 27.85
C TRP A 343 -18.65 4.16 26.33
N VAL A 344 -18.65 5.37 25.76
CA VAL A 344 -18.71 5.55 24.30
C VAL A 344 -17.44 4.98 23.63
N VAL A 345 -16.24 5.29 24.15
CA VAL A 345 -14.98 4.78 23.58
C VAL A 345 -14.89 3.25 23.71
N LEU A 346 -15.32 2.69 24.85
CA LEU A 346 -15.36 1.23 25.04
C LEU A 346 -16.34 0.56 24.08
N ALA A 347 -17.55 1.09 23.95
CA ALA A 347 -18.55 0.58 23.02
C ALA A 347 -18.07 0.67 21.57
N GLU A 348 -17.45 1.80 21.19
CA GLU A 348 -16.87 1.99 19.88
C GLU A 348 -15.75 0.97 19.62
N GLY A 349 -14.86 0.72 20.58
CA GLY A 349 -13.83 -0.31 20.50
C GLY A 349 -14.41 -1.70 20.24
N VAL A 350 -15.50 -2.06 20.91
CA VAL A 350 -16.21 -3.33 20.65
C VAL A 350 -16.78 -3.37 19.23
N VAL A 351 -17.38 -2.28 18.76
CA VAL A 351 -17.92 -2.18 17.40
C VAL A 351 -16.80 -2.28 16.36
N ILE A 352 -15.67 -1.61 16.59
CA ILE A 352 -14.49 -1.69 15.70
C ILE A 352 -14.00 -3.15 15.59
N VAL A 353 -13.86 -3.85 16.73
CA VAL A 353 -13.46 -5.27 16.74
C VAL A 353 -14.47 -6.14 15.99
N ALA A 354 -15.76 -5.96 16.22
CA ALA A 354 -16.80 -6.71 15.52
C ALA A 354 -16.79 -6.48 14.01
N LEU A 355 -16.64 -5.21 13.58
CA LEU A 355 -16.51 -4.84 12.17
C LEU A 355 -15.23 -5.40 11.55
N PHE A 356 -14.13 -5.41 12.30
CA PHE A 356 -12.87 -5.99 11.84
C PHE A 356 -13.01 -7.49 11.60
N LEU A 357 -13.61 -8.23 12.52
CA LEU A 357 -13.87 -9.66 12.38
C LEU A 357 -14.79 -9.95 11.20
N TYR A 358 -15.85 -9.17 11.05
CA TYR A 358 -16.77 -9.26 9.91
C TYR A 358 -16.07 -9.01 8.58
N TRP A 359 -15.25 -7.96 8.50
CA TRP A 359 -14.48 -7.64 7.30
C TRP A 359 -13.40 -8.68 7.01
N ALA A 360 -12.67 -9.11 8.03
CA ALA A 360 -11.60 -10.09 7.90
C ALA A 360 -12.11 -11.44 7.39
N ASP A 361 -13.31 -11.85 7.83
CA ASP A 361 -13.99 -13.05 7.32
C ASP A 361 -14.25 -12.98 5.80
N ARG A 362 -14.36 -11.77 5.23
CA ARG A 362 -14.68 -11.53 3.81
C ARG A 362 -13.50 -11.09 2.94
N ILE A 363 -12.28 -11.26 3.41
CA ILE A 363 -11.09 -11.00 2.60
C ILE A 363 -10.97 -12.08 1.52
N THR A 364 -10.84 -11.65 0.26
CA THR A 364 -10.60 -12.53 -0.86
C THR A 364 -9.12 -12.92 -0.92
N GLY A 365 -8.84 -14.23 -0.98
CA GLY A 365 -7.48 -14.78 -1.06
C GLY A 365 -6.73 -14.70 0.27
N ASP A 366 -5.42 -14.55 0.21
CA ASP A 366 -4.54 -14.58 1.38
C ASP A 366 -4.74 -13.38 2.31
N MET A 367 -4.71 -13.63 3.61
CA MET A 367 -4.81 -12.62 4.65
C MET A 367 -3.42 -12.06 4.98
N TYR A 368 -2.99 -11.08 4.22
CA TYR A 368 -1.76 -10.36 4.51
C TYR A 368 -1.97 -9.37 5.65
N LYS A 369 -0.98 -9.28 6.52
CA LYS A 369 -1.06 -8.45 7.72
C LYS A 369 -1.18 -6.96 7.40
N PHE A 370 -0.59 -6.49 6.33
CA PHE A 370 -0.69 -5.08 5.91
C PHE A 370 -2.13 -4.60 5.70
N ASN A 371 -3.05 -5.47 5.22
CA ASN A 371 -4.44 -5.07 4.96
C ASN A 371 -5.18 -4.59 6.23
N GLY A 372 -4.81 -5.12 7.39
CA GLY A 372 -5.41 -4.78 8.68
C GLY A 372 -4.62 -3.79 9.53
N PHE A 373 -3.57 -3.18 9.01
CA PHE A 373 -2.63 -2.36 9.79
C PHE A 373 -3.29 -1.23 10.58
N PHE A 374 -4.36 -0.64 10.06
CA PHE A 374 -5.14 0.40 10.72
C PHE A 374 -5.67 0.00 12.11
N ILE A 375 -5.84 -1.32 12.37
CA ILE A 375 -6.40 -1.80 13.66
C ILE A 375 -5.45 -1.55 14.85
N TYR A 376 -4.15 -1.32 14.60
CA TYR A 376 -3.24 -0.88 15.67
C TYR A 376 -3.70 0.41 16.37
N SER A 377 -4.57 1.21 15.73
CA SER A 377 -5.20 2.39 16.35
C SER A 377 -6.03 2.07 17.59
N ILE A 378 -6.52 0.82 17.75
CA ILE A 378 -7.31 0.43 18.93
C ILE A 378 -6.46 0.47 20.22
N HIS A 379 -5.15 0.17 20.09
CA HIS A 379 -4.22 0.31 21.19
C HIS A 379 -4.09 1.77 21.63
N LEU A 380 -3.99 2.69 20.65
CA LEU A 380 -3.90 4.13 20.91
C LEU A 380 -5.18 4.65 21.57
N LEU A 381 -6.37 4.22 21.10
CA LEU A 381 -7.66 4.60 21.71
C LEU A 381 -7.73 4.15 23.16
N GLY A 382 -7.36 2.90 23.45
CA GLY A 382 -7.32 2.36 24.80
C GLY A 382 -6.33 3.08 25.71
N LEU A 383 -5.12 3.34 25.22
CA LEU A 383 -4.10 4.05 25.96
C LEU A 383 -4.50 5.52 26.22
N PHE A 384 -5.16 6.19 25.28
CA PHE A 384 -5.69 7.54 25.49
C PHE A 384 -6.81 7.54 26.54
N LEU A 385 -7.63 6.50 26.58
CA LEU A 385 -8.64 6.32 27.60
C LEU A 385 -8.00 6.16 28.98
N ILE A 386 -6.95 5.34 29.10
CA ILE A 386 -6.20 5.14 30.34
C ILE A 386 -5.55 6.47 30.79
N ALA A 387 -4.86 7.16 29.89
CA ALA A 387 -4.25 8.47 30.18
C ALA A 387 -5.29 9.50 30.62
N GLY A 388 -6.47 9.49 29.99
CA GLY A 388 -7.58 10.37 30.33
C GLY A 388 -8.15 10.13 31.73
N THR A 389 -8.37 8.88 32.09
CA THR A 389 -8.87 8.51 33.41
C THR A 389 -7.84 8.79 34.51
N MET A 390 -6.56 8.48 34.27
CA MET A 390 -5.47 8.80 35.20
C MET A 390 -5.36 10.31 35.45
N SER A 391 -5.42 11.12 34.38
CA SER A 391 -5.34 12.57 34.48
C SER A 391 -6.53 13.19 35.23
N ALA A 392 -7.75 12.65 34.98
CA ALA A 392 -8.94 13.10 35.65
C ALA A 392 -8.92 12.77 37.17
N TRP A 393 -8.51 11.54 37.49
CA TRP A 393 -8.35 11.11 38.88
C TRP A 393 -7.32 11.94 39.66
N GLN A 394 -6.18 12.24 39.03
CA GLN A 394 -5.16 13.10 39.62
C GLN A 394 -5.67 14.54 39.84
N ALA A 395 -6.39 15.11 38.87
CA ALA A 395 -6.94 16.44 38.97
C ALA A 395 -7.95 16.58 40.13
N ASP A 396 -8.74 15.54 40.39
CA ASP A 396 -9.71 15.48 41.48
C ASP A 396 -9.04 15.43 42.85
N ARG A 397 -7.94 14.66 43.00
CA ARG A 397 -7.28 14.43 44.30
C ARG A 397 -6.17 15.39 44.65
N GLN A 398 -5.44 15.92 43.68
CA GLN A 398 -4.22 16.70 43.93
C GLN A 398 -4.09 17.88 42.96
N PRO A 399 -4.84 18.98 43.14
CA PRO A 399 -4.80 20.15 42.25
C PRO A 399 -3.43 20.83 42.21
N HIS A 400 -2.58 20.63 43.23
CA HIS A 400 -1.24 21.25 43.34
C HIS A 400 -0.19 20.69 42.37
N TRP A 401 -0.42 19.54 41.80
CA TRP A 401 0.48 18.91 40.82
C TRP A 401 0.57 19.67 39.47
N GLY A 402 -0.20 20.70 39.27
CA GLY A 402 -0.11 21.58 38.09
C GLY A 402 1.29 22.17 37.83
N ARG A 403 2.12 22.30 38.86
CA ARG A 403 3.54 22.72 38.73
C ARG A 403 4.40 21.62 38.10
N TRP A 404 4.19 20.37 38.47
CA TRP A 404 4.90 19.20 37.97
C TRP A 404 4.42 18.77 36.57
N GLY A 405 3.21 19.20 36.14
CA GLY A 405 2.66 18.94 34.82
C GLY A 405 3.55 19.38 33.67
N ARG A 406 4.39 20.42 33.90
CA ARG A 406 5.38 20.87 32.90
C ARG A 406 6.55 19.86 32.75
N LEU A 407 6.97 19.22 33.83
CA LEU A 407 8.05 18.22 33.81
C LEU A 407 7.60 16.90 33.16
N VAL A 408 6.31 16.56 33.27
CA VAL A 408 5.74 15.36 32.64
C VAL A 408 5.85 15.43 31.11
N TRP A 409 5.89 16.64 30.52
CA TRP A 409 6.16 16.81 29.09
C TRP A 409 7.56 16.33 28.65
N ALA A 410 8.52 16.23 29.56
CA ALA A 410 9.82 15.68 29.22
C ALA A 410 9.75 14.18 28.91
N ILE A 411 8.81 13.44 29.52
CA ILE A 411 8.71 11.98 29.39
C ILE A 411 8.58 11.55 27.93
N PRO A 412 7.58 11.97 27.14
CA PRO A 412 7.42 11.51 25.76
C PRO A 412 8.63 11.87 24.88
N PHE A 413 9.20 13.05 25.04
CA PHE A 413 10.33 13.48 24.22
C PHE A 413 11.62 12.76 24.57
N LEU A 414 11.90 12.53 25.86
CA LEU A 414 13.05 11.71 26.28
C LEU A 414 12.88 10.24 25.85
N SER A 415 11.64 9.72 25.95
CA SER A 415 11.36 8.36 25.44
C SER A 415 11.61 8.26 23.94
N MET A 416 11.17 9.24 23.12
CA MET A 416 11.46 9.26 21.69
C MET A 416 12.95 9.26 21.38
N VAL A 417 13.73 10.05 22.14
CA VAL A 417 15.18 10.08 21.95
C VAL A 417 15.82 8.74 22.35
N ALA A 418 15.35 8.13 23.45
CA ALA A 418 15.84 6.84 23.92
C ALA A 418 15.59 5.69 22.92
N VAL A 419 14.49 5.76 22.15
CA VAL A 419 14.11 4.75 21.16
C VAL A 419 14.16 5.31 19.73
N ALA A 420 15.03 6.27 19.45
CA ALA A 420 15.11 6.98 18.19
C ALA A 420 15.29 6.06 16.96
N GLY A 421 15.98 4.92 17.15
CA GLY A 421 16.17 3.92 16.10
C GLY A 421 14.86 3.44 15.48
N GLU A 422 13.81 3.27 16.30
CA GLU A 422 12.49 2.80 15.85
C GLU A 422 11.68 3.87 15.10
N PHE A 423 12.09 5.14 15.16
CA PHE A 423 11.49 6.23 14.41
C PHE A 423 12.25 6.57 13.13
N ARG A 424 13.34 5.82 12.84
CA ARG A 424 14.15 6.02 11.66
C ARG A 424 13.53 5.26 10.48
N ASN A 425 13.33 5.95 9.37
CA ASN A 425 12.99 5.30 8.11
C ASN A 425 14.23 4.57 7.56
N GLN A 426 14.06 3.30 7.20
CA GLN A 426 15.13 2.44 6.69
C GLN A 426 15.17 2.39 5.16
N ASP A 427 14.21 3.03 4.48
CA ASP A 427 14.17 3.05 3.03
C ASP A 427 15.39 3.81 2.48
N THR A 428 16.16 3.16 1.65
CA THR A 428 17.36 3.72 1.02
C THR A 428 17.10 4.20 -0.40
N GLY A 429 15.87 3.97 -0.92
CA GLY A 429 15.56 4.15 -2.33
C GLY A 429 16.27 3.14 -3.23
N THR A 430 16.09 3.28 -4.53
CA THR A 430 16.69 2.40 -5.54
C THR A 430 17.51 3.21 -6.55
N PRO A 431 18.76 3.62 -6.21
CA PRO A 431 19.60 4.47 -7.09
C PRO A 431 19.84 3.90 -8.49
N ALA A 432 19.80 2.57 -8.63
CA ALA A 432 19.92 1.90 -9.92
C ALA A 432 18.85 2.34 -10.92
N ILE A 433 17.63 2.61 -10.47
CA ILE A 433 16.53 3.12 -11.31
C ILE A 433 16.88 4.49 -11.91
N GLN A 434 17.45 5.38 -11.10
CA GLN A 434 17.89 6.69 -11.57
C GLN A 434 18.93 6.53 -12.70
N LYS A 435 19.95 5.69 -12.48
CA LYS A 435 20.98 5.39 -13.47
C LYS A 435 20.36 4.83 -14.76
N MET A 436 19.49 3.83 -14.65
CA MET A 436 18.82 3.24 -15.81
C MET A 436 18.04 4.29 -16.59
N SER A 437 17.25 5.11 -15.93
CA SER A 437 16.46 6.14 -16.60
C SER A 437 17.32 7.25 -17.23
N ASP A 438 18.50 7.52 -16.67
CA ASP A 438 19.48 8.47 -17.25
C ASP A 438 20.13 7.90 -18.52
N GLU A 439 20.46 6.62 -18.53
CA GLU A 439 20.98 5.90 -19.69
C GLU A 439 19.96 5.78 -20.83
N MET A 440 18.67 5.61 -20.47
CA MET A 440 17.55 5.50 -21.43
C MET A 440 17.05 6.86 -21.95
N ARG A 441 17.74 7.97 -21.66
CA ARG A 441 17.34 9.29 -22.09
C ARG A 441 17.33 9.42 -23.62
N SER A 442 16.17 9.69 -24.21
CA SER A 442 15.98 9.76 -25.65
C SER A 442 14.76 10.62 -25.99
N GLN A 443 14.65 11.08 -27.24
CA GLN A 443 13.42 11.68 -27.78
C GLN A 443 12.42 10.63 -28.30
N SER A 444 12.80 9.35 -28.31
CA SER A 444 11.95 8.27 -28.76
C SER A 444 11.00 7.83 -27.67
N THR A 445 9.82 7.35 -28.06
CA THR A 445 8.90 6.65 -27.14
C THR A 445 9.44 5.25 -26.87
N TYR A 446 9.46 4.84 -25.60
CA TYR A 446 9.82 3.48 -25.21
C TYR A 446 8.59 2.63 -24.86
N GLU A 447 8.56 1.38 -25.31
CA GLU A 447 7.71 0.35 -24.76
C GLU A 447 8.50 -0.38 -23.67
N LEU A 448 8.05 -0.26 -22.41
CA LEU A 448 8.70 -0.92 -21.29
C LEU A 448 8.18 -2.34 -21.18
N LEU A 449 9.07 -3.29 -21.38
CA LEU A 449 8.83 -4.71 -21.35
C LEU A 449 9.53 -5.30 -20.12
N PHE A 450 8.81 -6.10 -19.31
CA PHE A 450 9.34 -6.68 -18.08
C PHE A 450 8.55 -7.92 -17.68
N GLN A 451 9.18 -8.80 -16.90
CA GLN A 451 8.49 -9.92 -16.27
C GLN A 451 7.78 -9.46 -14.99
N HIS A 452 6.89 -10.34 -14.47
CA HIS A 452 6.10 -9.99 -13.28
C HIS A 452 6.99 -9.57 -12.11
N ASP A 453 8.09 -10.24 -11.86
CA ASP A 453 8.98 -9.93 -10.72
C ASP A 453 9.80 -8.65 -10.92
N ASP A 454 9.90 -8.13 -12.15
CA ASP A 454 10.64 -6.92 -12.48
C ASP A 454 9.77 -5.65 -12.46
N TRP A 455 8.45 -5.78 -12.23
CA TRP A 455 7.55 -4.62 -12.21
C TRP A 455 7.98 -3.51 -11.23
N PRO A 456 8.59 -3.81 -10.04
CA PRO A 456 9.02 -2.76 -9.13
C PRO A 456 10.06 -1.81 -9.73
N THR A 457 10.97 -2.36 -10.53
CA THR A 457 11.98 -1.57 -11.24
C THR A 457 11.35 -0.84 -12.44
N ALA A 458 10.52 -1.53 -13.21
CA ALA A 458 9.88 -0.97 -14.39
C ALA A 458 9.01 0.25 -14.06
N VAL A 459 8.17 0.17 -13.02
CA VAL A 459 7.37 1.31 -12.59
C VAL A 459 8.22 2.44 -12.01
N GLY A 460 9.36 2.11 -11.38
CA GLY A 460 10.34 3.11 -10.95
C GLY A 460 10.93 3.90 -12.12
N VAL A 461 11.33 3.20 -13.19
CA VAL A 461 11.80 3.84 -14.45
C VAL A 461 10.68 4.68 -15.07
N ALA A 462 9.45 4.16 -15.14
CA ALA A 462 8.29 4.88 -15.65
C ALA A 462 8.02 6.17 -14.86
N ASN A 463 8.10 6.12 -13.52
CA ASN A 463 7.97 7.31 -12.68
C ASN A 463 9.01 8.37 -13.03
N GLN A 464 10.28 7.98 -13.26
CA GLN A 464 11.31 8.91 -13.70
C GLN A 464 11.01 9.49 -15.09
N PHE A 465 10.44 8.70 -16.00
CA PHE A 465 10.04 9.16 -17.32
C PHE A 465 8.88 10.16 -17.25
N VAL A 466 7.83 9.85 -16.47
CA VAL A 466 6.69 10.77 -16.23
C VAL A 466 7.20 12.13 -15.74
N ARG A 467 8.10 12.15 -14.76
CA ARG A 467 8.62 13.37 -14.16
C ARG A 467 9.50 14.20 -15.09
N ARG A 468 10.09 13.57 -16.09
CA ARG A 468 10.95 14.22 -17.09
C ARG A 468 10.24 14.53 -18.40
N GLY A 469 8.98 14.13 -18.54
CA GLY A 469 8.24 14.24 -19.80
C GLY A 469 8.78 13.32 -20.90
N GLN A 470 9.49 12.23 -20.53
CA GLN A 470 9.95 11.21 -21.46
C GLN A 470 8.78 10.31 -21.85
N ALA A 471 8.50 10.19 -23.15
CA ALA A 471 7.43 9.34 -23.64
C ALA A 471 7.75 7.84 -23.46
N PHE A 472 6.78 7.10 -22.97
CA PHE A 472 6.83 5.66 -22.85
C PHE A 472 5.43 5.05 -22.94
N CYS A 473 5.35 3.73 -23.13
CA CYS A 473 4.13 2.96 -22.95
C CYS A 473 4.41 1.59 -22.35
N VAL A 474 3.35 0.96 -21.83
CA VAL A 474 3.34 -0.40 -21.27
C VAL A 474 2.26 -1.24 -21.93
N THR A 475 2.29 -2.57 -21.77
CA THR A 475 1.20 -3.45 -22.24
C THR A 475 -0.08 -3.19 -21.45
N GLY A 476 -1.25 -3.47 -22.05
CA GLY A 476 -2.56 -3.18 -21.48
C GLY A 476 -2.80 -3.77 -20.09
N ASP A 477 -2.21 -4.94 -19.81
CA ASP A 477 -2.33 -5.63 -18.52
C ASP A 477 -1.76 -4.83 -17.34
N TRP A 478 -0.92 -3.85 -17.59
CA TRP A 478 -0.29 -3.00 -16.57
C TRP A 478 -0.92 -1.61 -16.46
N GLY A 479 -1.89 -1.28 -17.32
CA GLY A 479 -2.56 0.02 -17.31
C GLY A 479 -3.17 0.41 -15.97
N PHE A 480 -3.66 -0.55 -15.19
CA PHE A 480 -4.23 -0.30 -13.87
C PHE A 480 -3.21 0.27 -12.86
N MET A 481 -1.92 -0.01 -13.03
CA MET A 481 -0.85 0.41 -12.10
C MET A 481 -0.10 1.64 -12.61
N PHE A 482 0.18 1.69 -13.93
CA PHE A 482 0.97 2.78 -14.53
C PHE A 482 0.11 3.98 -14.93
N GLY A 483 -1.19 3.77 -15.16
CA GLY A 483 -2.13 4.69 -15.77
C GLY A 483 -2.52 4.22 -17.17
N TYR A 484 -3.82 4.21 -17.46
CA TYR A 484 -4.33 3.74 -18.76
C TYR A 484 -3.88 4.62 -19.94
N GLU A 485 -3.52 5.88 -19.69
CA GLU A 485 -2.94 6.79 -20.67
C GLU A 485 -1.55 6.37 -21.15
N TYR A 486 -0.84 5.53 -20.38
CA TYR A 486 0.46 4.98 -20.75
C TYR A 486 0.37 3.61 -21.42
N VAL A 487 -0.81 3.11 -21.72
CA VAL A 487 -0.96 1.86 -22.48
C VAL A 487 -0.60 2.09 -23.94
N CYS A 488 0.24 1.20 -24.51
CA CYS A 488 0.67 1.29 -25.90
C CYS A 488 -0.53 1.26 -26.85
N GLN A 489 -0.63 2.27 -27.71
CA GLN A 489 -1.68 2.34 -28.73
C GLN A 489 -1.20 1.65 -30.02
N PRO A 490 -2.10 1.03 -30.82
CA PRO A 490 -1.72 0.36 -32.07
C PRO A 490 -1.02 1.25 -33.10
N SER A 491 -1.23 2.57 -33.02
CA SER A 491 -0.59 3.57 -33.89
C SER A 491 0.82 3.93 -33.48
N MET A 492 1.27 3.53 -32.30
CA MET A 492 2.62 3.84 -31.80
C MET A 492 3.65 2.87 -32.39
N THR A 493 4.83 3.39 -32.66
CA THR A 493 6.01 2.62 -33.04
C THR A 493 7.13 2.81 -32.02
N PRO A 494 6.93 2.35 -30.77
CA PRO A 494 7.90 2.59 -29.70
C PRO A 494 9.14 1.69 -29.89
N ARG A 495 10.27 2.18 -29.36
CA ARG A 495 11.47 1.34 -29.18
C ARG A 495 11.23 0.41 -27.99
N LYS A 496 11.38 -0.88 -28.22
CA LYS A 496 11.14 -1.90 -27.20
C LYS A 496 12.35 -2.06 -26.31
N VAL A 497 12.17 -1.88 -25.02
CA VAL A 497 13.23 -2.06 -24.03
C VAL A 497 12.78 -3.08 -22.98
N VAL A 498 13.67 -3.99 -22.65
CA VAL A 498 13.47 -5.00 -21.61
C VAL A 498 14.16 -4.52 -20.34
N ILE A 499 13.40 -4.54 -19.22
CA ILE A 499 13.91 -4.26 -17.89
C ILE A 499 13.96 -5.60 -17.13
N THR A 500 15.11 -5.92 -16.57
CA THR A 500 15.28 -7.12 -15.74
C THR A 500 16.23 -6.81 -14.57
N GLY A 501 15.77 -7.03 -13.34
CA GLY A 501 16.48 -6.63 -12.13
C GLY A 501 16.87 -5.15 -12.18
N THR A 502 18.17 -4.88 -12.15
CA THR A 502 18.74 -3.51 -12.24
C THR A 502 19.40 -3.20 -13.58
N LYS A 503 19.06 -3.96 -14.62
CA LYS A 503 19.61 -3.83 -15.97
C LYS A 503 18.49 -3.56 -16.97
N TRP A 504 18.88 -3.00 -18.11
CA TRP A 504 18.00 -2.84 -19.25
C TRP A 504 18.76 -3.08 -20.56
N PHE A 505 18.04 -3.44 -21.59
CA PHE A 505 18.58 -3.54 -22.93
C PHE A 505 17.48 -3.21 -23.95
N GLU A 506 17.89 -2.68 -25.10
CA GLU A 506 16.96 -2.38 -26.18
C GLU A 506 16.81 -3.60 -27.07
N LEU A 507 15.58 -4.08 -27.22
CA LEU A 507 15.28 -5.21 -28.07
C LEU A 507 15.57 -4.81 -29.54
N GLY A 508 16.42 -5.60 -30.23
CA GLY A 508 16.83 -5.32 -31.61
C GLY A 508 18.16 -4.57 -31.77
N ARG A 509 18.72 -3.98 -30.70
CA ARG A 509 20.07 -3.37 -30.75
C ARG A 509 21.21 -4.33 -30.43
N GLN A 510 20.94 -5.45 -29.81
CA GLN A 510 21.91 -6.53 -29.59
C GLN A 510 21.39 -7.81 -30.26
N PRO A 511 21.42 -7.86 -31.59
CA PRO A 511 20.98 -9.05 -32.29
C PRO A 511 21.92 -10.22 -31.99
N LEU A 512 21.31 -11.39 -31.80
CA LEU A 512 22.05 -12.63 -31.58
C LEU A 512 22.78 -13.04 -32.85
N LYS A 513 24.05 -13.41 -32.69
CA LYS A 513 24.86 -13.97 -33.78
C LYS A 513 24.55 -15.44 -33.96
N LEU A 514 24.42 -15.88 -35.20
CA LEU A 514 24.22 -17.28 -35.49
C LEU A 514 25.56 -18.05 -35.54
N PRO A 515 25.60 -19.25 -34.98
CA PRO A 515 24.55 -20.01 -34.32
C PRO A 515 24.20 -19.39 -32.96
N ALA A 516 22.91 -19.11 -32.73
CA ALA A 516 22.41 -18.52 -31.50
C ALA A 516 21.87 -19.60 -30.55
N VAL A 517 22.16 -19.49 -29.27
CA VAL A 517 21.55 -20.28 -28.21
C VAL A 517 20.88 -19.33 -27.25
N ILE A 518 19.58 -19.50 -27.00
CA ILE A 518 18.77 -18.69 -26.13
C ILE A 518 18.37 -19.56 -24.93
N GLU A 519 18.86 -19.21 -23.75
CA GLU A 519 18.54 -19.85 -22.47
C GLU A 519 17.55 -18.96 -21.69
N PRO A 520 16.88 -19.48 -20.63
CA PRO A 520 15.88 -18.71 -19.86
C PRO A 520 16.37 -17.41 -19.21
N ASP A 521 17.67 -17.28 -18.98
CA ASP A 521 18.34 -16.11 -18.43
C ASP A 521 19.12 -15.28 -19.50
N GLU A 522 18.92 -15.58 -20.79
CA GLU A 522 19.55 -14.83 -21.88
C GLU A 522 19.03 -13.40 -21.93
N LEU A 523 19.91 -12.45 -21.69
CA LEU A 523 19.59 -11.02 -21.63
C LEU A 523 19.19 -10.41 -22.98
N SER A 524 19.53 -11.06 -24.10
CA SER A 524 19.20 -10.62 -25.46
C SER A 524 17.82 -11.13 -25.93
N ALA A 525 17.11 -11.86 -25.07
CA ALA A 525 15.80 -12.40 -25.36
C ALA A 525 14.82 -12.09 -24.22
N ARG A 526 13.53 -12.06 -24.54
CA ARG A 526 12.45 -11.88 -23.59
C ARG A 526 11.49 -13.03 -23.62
N MET A 527 11.06 -13.47 -22.45
CA MET A 527 10.05 -14.49 -22.28
C MET A 527 8.77 -13.92 -21.69
N GLU A 528 7.62 -14.21 -22.30
CA GLU A 528 6.29 -13.89 -21.81
C GLU A 528 5.49 -15.16 -21.57
N GLY A 529 4.69 -15.22 -20.51
CA GLY A 529 3.89 -16.38 -20.15
C GLY A 529 4.73 -17.52 -19.57
N PHE A 530 5.96 -17.24 -19.15
CA PHE A 530 6.83 -18.13 -18.41
C PHE A 530 6.95 -17.67 -16.96
N TYR A 531 7.13 -18.62 -16.05
CA TYR A 531 7.51 -18.36 -14.66
C TYR A 531 8.99 -17.98 -14.58
N ALA A 532 9.44 -17.53 -13.43
CA ALA A 532 10.85 -17.20 -13.20
C ALA A 532 11.77 -18.40 -13.51
N PRO A 533 13.00 -18.15 -14.04
CA PRO A 533 13.97 -19.21 -14.29
C PRO A 533 14.30 -19.98 -13.02
N GLU A 534 14.36 -21.30 -13.15
CA GLU A 534 14.73 -22.25 -12.10
C GLU A 534 16.04 -22.92 -12.46
N HIS A 535 16.82 -23.32 -11.46
CA HIS A 535 18.10 -23.96 -11.63
C HIS A 535 18.00 -25.45 -11.30
N SER A 536 18.56 -26.28 -12.17
CA SER A 536 18.73 -27.72 -11.92
C SER A 536 20.16 -28.15 -12.18
N HIS A 537 20.49 -29.39 -11.85
CA HIS A 537 21.79 -30.00 -12.20
C HIS A 537 22.03 -30.07 -13.73
N GLU A 538 20.98 -29.90 -14.52
CA GLU A 538 21.01 -30.01 -15.97
C GLU A 538 20.96 -28.64 -16.69
N GLY A 539 21.04 -27.53 -15.91
CA GLY A 539 20.97 -26.16 -16.42
C GLY A 539 19.72 -25.40 -15.98
N ASN A 540 19.60 -24.18 -16.49
CA ASN A 540 18.48 -23.30 -16.21
C ASN A 540 17.28 -23.72 -17.06
N TYR A 541 16.09 -23.64 -16.50
CA TYR A 541 14.82 -23.87 -17.21
C TYR A 541 13.74 -22.94 -16.67
N CYS A 542 12.70 -22.72 -17.46
CA CYS A 542 11.52 -21.98 -17.01
C CYS A 542 10.23 -22.70 -17.40
N TRP A 543 9.29 -22.80 -16.48
CA TRP A 543 7.96 -23.30 -16.76
C TRP A 543 7.10 -22.24 -17.46
N SER A 544 6.28 -22.66 -18.43
CA SER A 544 5.21 -21.81 -18.97
C SER A 544 3.85 -22.22 -18.42
N GLY A 545 2.87 -21.32 -18.52
CA GLY A 545 1.46 -21.67 -18.49
C GLY A 545 1.01 -22.33 -19.80
N ARG A 546 -0.27 -22.17 -20.17
CA ARG A 546 -0.82 -22.70 -21.44
C ARG A 546 -0.11 -22.15 -22.68
N THR A 547 0.38 -20.92 -22.61
CA THR A 547 1.09 -20.26 -23.70
C THR A 547 2.32 -19.54 -23.19
N GLY A 548 3.47 -19.75 -23.83
CA GLY A 548 4.69 -19.01 -23.64
C GLY A 548 5.15 -18.35 -24.94
N SER A 549 5.75 -17.18 -24.89
CA SER A 549 6.32 -16.46 -26.02
C SER A 549 7.76 -16.07 -25.72
N LEU A 550 8.65 -16.28 -26.68
CA LEU A 550 10.05 -15.89 -26.66
C LEU A 550 10.28 -14.84 -27.75
N PHE A 551 10.77 -13.66 -27.37
CA PHE A 551 11.12 -12.57 -28.28
C PHE A 551 12.62 -12.40 -28.34
N PHE A 552 13.19 -12.30 -29.55
CA PHE A 552 14.61 -12.13 -29.79
C PHE A 552 14.87 -11.47 -31.14
N SER A 553 16.07 -10.92 -31.34
CA SER A 553 16.52 -10.40 -32.62
C SER A 553 17.74 -11.17 -33.13
N LEU A 554 17.83 -11.35 -34.44
CA LEU A 554 18.95 -11.99 -35.13
C LEU A 554 19.77 -10.97 -35.92
N GLU A 555 21.10 -11.13 -35.98
CA GLU A 555 21.99 -10.26 -36.75
C GLU A 555 21.66 -10.29 -38.25
N GLY A 556 21.73 -9.12 -38.90
CA GLY A 556 21.14 -8.90 -40.22
C GLY A 556 21.71 -9.67 -41.43
N ASP A 557 22.96 -10.12 -41.37
CA ASP A 557 23.65 -10.71 -42.53
C ASP A 557 23.98 -12.20 -42.36
N ASN A 558 22.96 -13.08 -42.57
CA ASN A 558 23.24 -14.50 -42.69
C ASN A 558 22.74 -15.02 -44.06
N PRO A 559 23.62 -15.60 -44.90
CA PRO A 559 23.28 -16.01 -46.26
C PRO A 559 22.55 -17.36 -46.37
N ALA A 560 22.25 -18.08 -45.27
CA ALA A 560 21.59 -19.37 -45.31
C ALA A 560 20.16 -19.26 -45.86
N ALA A 561 19.76 -20.17 -46.72
CA ALA A 561 18.40 -20.26 -47.27
C ALA A 561 17.43 -20.90 -46.27
N GLU A 562 17.94 -21.78 -45.43
CA GLU A 562 17.19 -22.51 -44.41
C GLU A 562 17.89 -22.43 -43.03
N TYR A 563 17.11 -22.54 -42.01
CA TYR A 563 17.57 -22.49 -40.62
C TYR A 563 17.00 -23.65 -39.83
N ARG A 564 17.84 -24.29 -39.02
CA ARG A 564 17.44 -25.27 -38.04
C ARG A 564 17.16 -24.56 -36.73
N VAL A 565 15.95 -24.76 -36.22
CA VAL A 565 15.50 -24.28 -34.90
C VAL A 565 15.35 -25.52 -34.01
N THR A 566 16.23 -25.65 -33.04
CA THR A 566 16.17 -26.76 -32.07
C THR A 566 15.65 -26.23 -30.75
N VAL A 567 14.53 -26.78 -30.29
CA VAL A 567 13.92 -26.45 -29.00
C VAL A 567 14.20 -27.59 -28.04
N THR A 568 14.81 -27.30 -26.92
CA THR A 568 15.05 -28.21 -25.80
C THR A 568 14.18 -27.85 -24.62
N GLY A 569 13.44 -28.82 -24.09
CA GLY A 569 12.53 -28.60 -22.99
C GLY A 569 11.91 -29.88 -22.46
N SER A 570 11.05 -29.79 -21.48
CA SER A 570 10.29 -30.93 -20.96
C SER A 570 8.80 -30.75 -21.24
N VAL A 571 8.25 -31.71 -21.95
CA VAL A 571 6.82 -31.79 -22.25
C VAL A 571 6.17 -32.71 -21.23
N LEU A 572 5.06 -32.28 -20.67
CA LEU A 572 4.30 -33.12 -19.76
C LEU A 572 3.55 -34.21 -20.52
N PRO A 573 3.39 -35.45 -19.96
CA PRO A 573 2.68 -36.53 -20.61
C PRO A 573 1.29 -36.09 -21.10
N TYR A 574 0.97 -36.42 -22.34
CA TYR A 574 -0.31 -36.10 -23.00
C TYR A 574 -0.59 -34.61 -23.23
N ARG A 575 0.41 -33.73 -23.08
CA ARG A 575 0.28 -32.29 -23.33
C ARG A 575 1.22 -31.82 -24.44
N PRO A 576 0.95 -32.18 -25.72
CA PRO A 576 1.80 -31.77 -26.83
C PRO A 576 1.87 -30.24 -26.92
N VAL A 577 3.04 -29.71 -27.27
CA VAL A 577 3.34 -28.30 -27.39
C VAL A 577 3.50 -27.91 -28.85
N GLU A 578 2.61 -27.09 -29.36
CA GLU A 578 2.75 -26.52 -30.70
C GLU A 578 3.77 -25.38 -30.64
N VAL A 579 4.73 -25.39 -31.55
CA VAL A 579 5.77 -24.36 -31.71
C VAL A 579 5.55 -23.61 -33.01
N SER A 580 5.53 -22.28 -32.91
CA SER A 580 5.42 -21.40 -34.07
C SER A 580 6.43 -20.24 -33.98
N ILE A 581 6.83 -19.68 -35.13
CA ILE A 581 7.68 -18.49 -35.21
C ILE A 581 7.06 -17.47 -36.14
N ASN A 582 6.94 -16.22 -35.67
CA ASN A 582 6.34 -15.11 -36.41
C ASN A 582 4.96 -15.45 -36.99
N GLY A 583 4.16 -16.26 -36.28
CA GLY A 583 2.86 -16.76 -36.74
C GLY A 583 2.90 -17.98 -37.66
N HIS A 584 4.08 -18.45 -38.06
CA HIS A 584 4.23 -19.66 -38.88
C HIS A 584 4.48 -20.88 -37.99
N ARG A 585 3.64 -21.91 -38.12
CA ARG A 585 3.78 -23.16 -37.40
C ARG A 585 5.07 -23.88 -37.82
N LEU A 586 5.93 -24.21 -36.84
CA LEU A 586 7.12 -25.01 -37.05
C LEU A 586 6.82 -26.50 -36.88
N GLY A 587 6.08 -26.89 -35.85
CA GLY A 587 5.72 -28.24 -35.55
C GLY A 587 5.18 -28.42 -34.14
N VAL A 588 5.23 -29.66 -33.65
CA VAL A 588 4.75 -30.07 -32.34
C VAL A 588 5.84 -30.81 -31.58
N MET A 589 6.02 -30.49 -30.32
CA MET A 589 6.81 -31.25 -29.35
C MET A 589 5.86 -32.18 -28.60
N ASP A 590 6.04 -33.51 -28.75
CA ASP A 590 5.17 -34.52 -28.18
C ASP A 590 5.92 -35.61 -27.36
N GLY A 591 7.17 -35.32 -27.03
CA GLY A 591 8.00 -36.20 -26.21
C GLY A 591 7.54 -36.29 -24.75
N ILE A 592 7.98 -37.35 -24.05
CA ILE A 592 7.83 -37.49 -22.60
C ILE A 592 9.15 -37.06 -21.93
N TRP A 593 9.08 -36.12 -20.95
CA TRP A 593 10.24 -35.57 -20.25
C TRP A 593 11.14 -34.72 -21.16
N LYS A 594 12.40 -34.53 -20.76
CA LYS A 594 13.37 -33.72 -21.51
C LYS A 594 13.54 -34.23 -22.95
N SER A 595 13.16 -33.44 -23.91
CA SER A 595 13.30 -33.73 -25.33
C SER A 595 13.89 -32.52 -26.06
N SER A 596 14.64 -32.83 -27.13
CA SER A 596 15.21 -31.82 -28.02
C SER A 596 14.69 -32.10 -29.42
N ILE A 597 13.88 -31.17 -29.94
CA ILE A 597 13.23 -31.32 -31.25
C ILE A 597 13.73 -30.22 -32.17
N SER A 598 14.13 -30.63 -33.41
CA SER A 598 14.61 -29.69 -34.41
C SER A 598 13.58 -29.52 -35.53
N PHE A 599 13.35 -28.27 -35.89
CA PHE A 599 12.53 -27.86 -37.02
C PHE A 599 13.40 -27.19 -38.07
N VAL A 600 13.11 -27.37 -39.36
CA VAL A 600 13.74 -26.58 -40.42
C VAL A 600 12.75 -25.56 -40.94
N THR A 601 13.21 -24.31 -41.07
CA THR A 601 12.38 -23.20 -41.54
C THR A 601 13.12 -22.38 -42.59
N GLY A 602 12.39 -21.81 -43.51
CA GLY A 602 12.97 -20.94 -44.54
C GLY A 602 13.34 -19.55 -43.98
N ARG A 603 14.28 -18.88 -44.65
CA ARG A 603 14.68 -17.50 -44.30
C ARG A 603 13.52 -16.51 -44.27
N ASP A 604 12.50 -16.73 -45.09
CA ASP A 604 11.30 -15.90 -45.20
C ASP A 604 10.44 -15.90 -43.91
N LYS A 605 10.63 -16.84 -43.01
CA LYS A 605 9.93 -16.98 -41.73
C LYS A 605 10.68 -16.31 -40.57
N LEU A 606 11.97 -16.00 -40.74
CA LEU A 606 12.80 -15.33 -39.75
C LEU A 606 12.99 -13.87 -40.12
N ARG A 607 13.00 -13.01 -39.12
CA ARG A 607 13.26 -11.57 -39.27
C ARG A 607 14.68 -11.27 -38.80
N PHE A 608 15.53 -10.78 -39.70
CA PHE A 608 16.88 -10.38 -39.41
C PHE A 608 16.92 -8.86 -39.20
N GLY A 609 17.58 -8.39 -38.14
CA GLY A 609 17.57 -6.98 -37.75
C GLY A 609 16.25 -6.47 -37.16
N ASP A 610 15.28 -7.38 -36.96
CA ASP A 610 13.99 -7.08 -36.35
C ASP A 610 13.62 -8.17 -35.36
N ILE A 611 12.52 -7.97 -34.62
CA ILE A 611 12.07 -8.88 -33.56
C ILE A 611 11.40 -10.11 -34.13
N ASN A 612 11.88 -11.28 -33.72
CA ASN A 612 11.21 -12.55 -33.90
C ASN A 612 10.40 -12.90 -32.66
N GLN A 613 9.21 -13.47 -32.85
CA GLN A 613 8.40 -14.06 -31.80
C GLN A 613 8.30 -15.57 -32.04
N MET A 614 8.82 -16.34 -31.09
CA MET A 614 8.55 -17.79 -31.03
C MET A 614 7.47 -18.01 -29.98
N LYS A 615 6.40 -18.71 -30.37
CA LYS A 615 5.28 -19.00 -29.49
C LYS A 615 5.17 -20.49 -29.25
N PHE A 616 4.96 -20.86 -28.01
CA PHE A 616 4.73 -22.21 -27.51
C PHE A 616 3.31 -22.27 -26.97
N HIS A 617 2.54 -23.25 -27.43
CA HIS A 617 1.15 -23.40 -27.01
C HIS A 617 0.83 -24.87 -26.73
N THR A 618 0.21 -25.14 -25.57
CA THR A 618 -0.35 -26.44 -25.22
C THR A 618 -1.85 -26.33 -25.00
N ALA A 619 -2.61 -27.34 -25.41
CA ALA A 619 -4.06 -27.35 -25.24
C ALA A 619 -4.47 -27.37 -23.76
N GLU A 620 -3.63 -27.95 -22.91
CA GLU A 620 -3.89 -28.11 -21.49
C GLU A 620 -2.71 -27.61 -20.64
N SER A 621 -3.02 -27.00 -19.51
CA SER A 621 -2.08 -26.65 -18.43
C SER A 621 -2.72 -27.04 -17.10
N GLY A 622 -1.93 -27.21 -16.08
CA GLY A 622 -2.43 -27.55 -14.75
C GLY A 622 -1.31 -27.98 -13.79
N PRO A 623 -1.60 -28.16 -12.51
CA PRO A 623 -0.62 -28.59 -11.53
C PRO A 623 -0.09 -29.99 -11.85
N THR A 624 1.13 -30.26 -11.42
CA THR A 624 1.75 -31.59 -11.46
C THR A 624 1.81 -32.19 -10.06
N ALA A 625 2.25 -33.45 -9.96
CA ALA A 625 2.43 -34.09 -8.65
C ALA A 625 3.46 -33.39 -7.75
N VAL A 626 4.36 -32.59 -8.34
CA VAL A 626 5.47 -31.93 -7.64
C VAL A 626 5.43 -30.40 -7.74
N ASP A 627 4.51 -29.85 -8.53
CA ASP A 627 4.38 -28.40 -8.75
C ASP A 627 2.90 -28.01 -8.77
N ALA A 628 2.51 -27.17 -7.81
CA ALA A 628 1.13 -26.70 -7.64
C ALA A 628 0.74 -25.57 -8.62
N ARG A 629 1.69 -25.04 -9.39
CA ARG A 629 1.44 -23.99 -10.40
C ARG A 629 0.69 -24.57 -11.61
N ASP A 630 0.03 -23.69 -12.36
CA ASP A 630 -0.62 -24.04 -13.63
C ASP A 630 0.43 -24.09 -14.75
N VAL A 631 1.13 -25.24 -14.86
CA VAL A 631 2.25 -25.42 -15.78
C VAL A 631 1.84 -26.18 -17.04
N GLY A 632 2.36 -25.76 -18.19
CA GLY A 632 2.16 -26.39 -19.51
C GLY A 632 3.37 -27.16 -19.96
N PHE A 633 4.52 -26.50 -20.08
CA PHE A 633 5.80 -27.14 -20.45
C PHE A 633 6.96 -26.33 -19.83
N SER A 634 8.15 -26.96 -19.77
CA SER A 634 9.36 -26.23 -19.41
C SER A 634 10.25 -26.01 -20.63
N LEU A 635 10.81 -24.81 -20.76
CA LEU A 635 11.81 -24.44 -21.74
C LEU A 635 13.20 -24.46 -21.10
N ILE A 636 14.17 -25.14 -21.77
CA ILE A 636 15.58 -25.15 -21.35
C ILE A 636 16.41 -24.27 -22.30
N SER A 637 16.23 -24.43 -23.61
CA SER A 637 16.94 -23.59 -24.59
C SER A 637 16.27 -23.62 -25.96
N VAL A 638 16.55 -22.59 -26.75
CA VAL A 638 16.28 -22.54 -28.18
C VAL A 638 17.60 -22.28 -28.89
N ARG A 639 17.98 -23.16 -29.82
CA ARG A 639 19.14 -23.02 -30.70
C ARG A 639 18.70 -22.73 -32.12
N ILE A 640 19.31 -21.72 -32.74
CA ILE A 640 19.03 -21.35 -34.13
C ILE A 640 20.36 -21.38 -34.89
N GLU A 641 20.44 -22.12 -35.98
CA GLU A 641 21.63 -22.21 -36.80
C GLU A 641 21.28 -22.28 -38.30
N GLY A 642 22.11 -21.72 -39.15
CA GLY A 642 21.94 -21.84 -40.59
C GLY A 642 22.23 -23.27 -41.07
N VAL A 643 21.38 -23.81 -41.96
CA VAL A 643 21.63 -25.06 -42.60
C VAL A 643 22.55 -24.82 -43.81
N GLY A 644 23.82 -25.24 -43.68
CA GLY A 644 24.77 -25.15 -44.80
C GLY A 644 24.30 -26.00 -45.98
N ARG A 645 24.48 -25.52 -47.22
CA ARG A 645 24.44 -26.40 -48.39
C ARG A 645 25.62 -27.35 -48.26
N GLN A 646 25.35 -28.68 -48.05
CA GLN A 646 26.32 -29.71 -48.30
C GLN A 646 26.69 -29.75 -49.76
#